data_b0b05d2b9fe9d5010bd97c6015917d3b
#
_entry.id   b0b05d2b9fe9d5010bd97c6015917d3b
#
_cell.length_a   1.000
_cell.length_b   1.000
_cell.length_c   1.000
_cell.angle_alpha   90.00
_cell.angle_beta   90.00
_cell.angle_gamma   90.00
#
_symmetry.space_group_name_H-M   'P 1'
#
loop_
_entity.id
_entity.type
_entity.pdbx_description
1 polymer ?
#
loop_
_entity_poly.entity_id
_entity_poly.type
_entity_poly.pdbx_seq_one_letter_code
_entity_poly.pdbx_strand_id
1 'polypeptide(L)'
;MSAQQLQKLTPYVRPLIGTEKMGHTFPGATVPFGAVQLSPETDTISYELNGKYNGDVYKYCAGYRYEDKTITGFSHTHFSGTGHSDLGDFLIMPTTGQLKLNPGTASNPESGYRSRFSHNDEISEAGYYKVKLQDYNILAELTATTRVGVHRYTFPKTDQAHIILDLMAGIYNYNDKNVWTYVRVNDDKTITGYRQTNGWARTRTVYFAMKFSKPFKSYGQKNYDGKRVYNGFWRKFDQNKNFPEIAGKQIRMYFDFDTQENEAIEVQLAISPVSQANAIENLEKETGSLSFQQVKAKAQEDWNKELNKIVIKGTEDQKVNFYTAIYHTFINPTIYMDANGEYKGLDQNIHKAEGFTNYTTFSLWDTYRALHPYFNIIQPKRNADMVKSMMAHYEQSSLKMLPIWSHYANENWCMSGYHSVSVIADAIIKGNYTGDAKAALMACVATANKRNYEGIGDYIDKGYIPAEKNGTSVSNTLEYSYDDWAIAQLAKYLGETEIYNKFIKRSENWRNNFDKTTGFMRPRMADGSFKKDFDLLSTHGQGFIEGNSWNYSFFVPHNPEGLIQQMGGKQKFTSKMDKLFSMHLPDEFFANTEDITREGIIGGYVHGNEPAHHVAYFYNWSGQPWKTQKQVRHILEMQYKSTPDGLGGNDDTGQMSAWYILSSLGFYPVAPGSEDYAIGSPAVNNAVLTLENGKNFEIEAVNQSPQNVYVQKILLNGKEIKNFTLKHSDIMNGGKIVFYMNNKPKK
;
A
#
# COMPACT_ATOMS: atom_id res chain seq x y z
N MET A 1 -8.28 28.50 23.28
CA MET A 1 -9.12 27.48 22.61
C MET A 1 -9.11 26.26 23.52
N SER A 2 -10.28 25.79 24.01
CA SER A 2 -10.35 24.56 24.79
C SER A 2 -9.87 23.41 23.89
N ALA A 3 -8.94 22.60 24.37
CA ALA A 3 -8.53 21.38 23.69
C ALA A 3 -9.79 20.54 23.47
N GLN A 4 -10.21 20.38 22.23
CA GLN A 4 -11.35 19.52 21.88
C GLN A 4 -10.97 18.12 22.33
N GLN A 5 -11.74 17.54 23.23
CA GLN A 5 -11.47 16.18 23.73
C GLN A 5 -11.58 15.21 22.53
N LEU A 6 -10.50 14.48 22.23
CA LEU A 6 -10.47 13.50 21.14
C LEU A 6 -11.53 12.42 21.39
N GLN A 7 -12.28 12.06 20.35
CA GLN A 7 -13.20 10.93 20.41
C GLN A 7 -12.39 9.62 20.41
N LYS A 8 -12.90 8.58 21.06
CA LYS A 8 -12.31 7.25 21.00
C LYS A 8 -12.79 6.55 19.72
N LEU A 9 -11.98 6.61 18.65
CA LEU A 9 -12.31 6.12 17.31
C LEU A 9 -11.65 4.76 16.97
N THR A 10 -10.60 4.39 17.68
CA THR A 10 -9.94 3.09 17.50
C THR A 10 -10.88 1.86 17.56
N PRO A 11 -11.99 1.85 18.36
CA PRO A 11 -12.93 0.73 18.34
C PRO A 11 -13.67 0.49 17.02
N TYR A 12 -13.66 1.46 16.10
CA TYR A 12 -14.24 1.29 14.76
C TYR A 12 -13.28 0.65 13.77
N VAL A 13 -11.99 0.64 14.05
CA VAL A 13 -10.99 0.01 13.18
C VAL A 13 -11.08 -1.51 13.26
N ARG A 14 -11.16 -2.16 12.11
CA ARG A 14 -11.21 -3.61 11.96
C ARG A 14 -10.11 -4.06 11.00
N PRO A 15 -8.87 -4.30 11.47
CA PRO A 15 -7.76 -4.67 10.57
C PRO A 15 -7.98 -6.01 9.85
N LEU A 16 -8.96 -6.82 10.26
CA LEU A 16 -9.37 -8.02 9.55
C LEU A 16 -10.12 -7.74 8.23
N ILE A 17 -10.62 -6.53 7.99
CA ILE A 17 -11.24 -6.16 6.70
C ILE A 17 -10.16 -6.22 5.61
N GLY A 18 -10.42 -6.97 4.54
CA GLY A 18 -9.50 -7.18 3.42
C GLY A 18 -8.56 -8.39 3.59
N THR A 19 -8.65 -9.15 4.71
CA THR A 19 -7.82 -10.34 4.93
C THR A 19 -8.38 -11.61 4.29
N GLU A 20 -9.59 -11.55 3.74
CA GLU A 20 -10.21 -12.62 2.95
C GLU A 20 -10.30 -12.19 1.49
N LYS A 21 -10.22 -13.15 0.56
CA LYS A 21 -10.24 -12.90 -0.90
C LYS A 21 -9.09 -12.00 -1.36
N MET A 22 -9.41 -10.83 -1.98
CA MET A 22 -8.45 -10.03 -2.73
C MET A 22 -8.04 -8.70 -2.06
N GLY A 23 -8.46 -8.44 -0.82
CA GLY A 23 -8.04 -7.19 -0.14
C GLY A 23 -6.55 -7.15 0.19
N HIS A 24 -5.96 -8.30 0.47
CA HIS A 24 -4.53 -8.51 0.80
C HIS A 24 -4.01 -7.59 1.91
N THR A 25 -4.84 -7.35 2.93
CA THR A 25 -4.43 -6.65 4.15
C THR A 25 -3.96 -7.63 5.20
N PHE A 26 -3.33 -7.14 6.27
CA PHE A 26 -2.89 -7.96 7.40
C PHE A 26 -3.52 -7.50 8.72
N PRO A 27 -3.79 -8.42 9.68
CA PRO A 27 -4.52 -8.11 10.91
C PRO A 27 -3.61 -7.67 12.06
N GLY A 28 -2.30 -7.65 11.88
CA GLY A 28 -1.32 -7.51 12.95
C GLY A 28 -1.18 -6.09 13.49
N ALA A 29 -0.29 -5.94 14.47
CA ALA A 29 -0.06 -4.67 15.15
C ALA A 29 0.97 -3.80 14.41
N THR A 30 0.61 -2.54 14.19
CA THR A 30 1.51 -1.51 13.67
C THR A 30 1.10 -0.14 14.22
N VAL A 31 1.95 0.87 14.06
CA VAL A 31 1.63 2.28 14.32
C VAL A 31 1.51 3.04 12.99
N PRO A 32 0.91 4.24 12.95
CA PRO A 32 0.81 5.01 11.71
C PRO A 32 2.17 5.17 11.02
N PHE A 33 2.26 4.71 9.76
CA PHE A 33 3.48 4.76 8.93
C PHE A 33 4.69 4.03 9.53
N GLY A 34 4.48 3.08 10.45
CA GLY A 34 5.56 2.34 11.11
C GLY A 34 6.40 1.51 10.15
N ALA A 35 7.70 1.40 10.44
CA ALA A 35 8.61 0.47 9.74
C ALA A 35 8.33 -0.99 10.11
N VAL A 36 7.74 -1.23 11.27
CA VAL A 36 7.32 -2.56 11.75
C VAL A 36 5.82 -2.75 11.55
N GLN A 37 5.47 -3.83 10.87
CA GLN A 37 4.12 -4.39 10.76
C GLN A 37 4.19 -5.81 11.32
N LEU A 38 3.87 -5.95 12.60
CA LEU A 38 4.00 -7.21 13.33
C LEU A 38 2.72 -8.04 13.19
N SER A 39 2.74 -9.10 12.39
CA SER A 39 1.54 -9.84 12.00
C SER A 39 1.74 -11.37 12.02
N PRO A 40 0.66 -12.15 12.24
CA PRO A 40 0.70 -13.59 12.07
C PRO A 40 0.87 -13.99 10.61
N GLU A 41 1.53 -15.12 10.40
CA GLU A 41 1.70 -15.80 9.11
C GLU A 41 0.86 -17.07 9.09
N THR A 42 0.07 -17.26 8.02
CA THR A 42 -0.79 -18.43 7.89
C THR A 42 -0.48 -19.28 6.66
N ASP A 43 0.48 -18.87 5.83
CA ASP A 43 0.80 -19.49 4.53
C ASP A 43 0.74 -21.01 4.53
N THR A 44 -0.03 -21.55 3.59
CA THR A 44 -0.27 -22.97 3.39
C THR A 44 0.13 -23.48 2.00
N ILE A 45 0.64 -22.59 1.13
CA ILE A 45 0.87 -22.85 -0.29
C ILE A 45 2.37 -22.76 -0.60
N SER A 46 2.87 -23.72 -1.38
CA SER A 46 4.25 -23.69 -1.84
C SER A 46 4.41 -22.71 -3.00
N TYR A 47 5.50 -21.92 -2.98
CA TYR A 47 5.87 -20.98 -4.04
C TYR A 47 6.03 -21.65 -5.41
N GLU A 48 6.59 -22.87 -5.42
CA GLU A 48 6.76 -23.66 -6.62
C GLU A 48 5.90 -24.93 -6.56
N LEU A 49 5.26 -25.24 -7.67
CA LEU A 49 4.54 -26.49 -7.90
C LEU A 49 5.09 -27.13 -9.17
N ASN A 50 5.66 -28.34 -9.06
CA ASN A 50 6.28 -29.06 -10.19
C ASN A 50 7.38 -28.26 -10.92
N GLY A 51 8.18 -27.49 -10.16
CA GLY A 51 9.27 -26.68 -10.71
C GLY A 51 8.83 -25.40 -11.45
N LYS A 52 7.57 -24.98 -11.29
CA LYS A 52 7.03 -23.76 -11.86
C LYS A 52 6.45 -22.87 -10.75
N TYR A 53 6.46 -21.57 -10.98
CA TYR A 53 5.78 -20.60 -10.12
C TYR A 53 4.31 -20.98 -9.98
N ASN A 54 3.84 -20.97 -8.76
CA ASN A 54 2.46 -21.22 -8.40
C ASN A 54 1.74 -19.89 -8.10
N GLY A 55 0.94 -19.39 -9.05
CA GLY A 55 0.22 -18.11 -8.90
C GLY A 55 -0.68 -18.02 -7.66
N ASP A 56 -1.14 -19.17 -7.14
CA ASP A 56 -1.95 -19.19 -5.92
C ASP A 56 -1.24 -18.65 -4.67
N VAL A 57 0.11 -18.56 -4.67
CA VAL A 57 0.85 -17.96 -3.54
C VAL A 57 0.58 -16.47 -3.37
N TYR A 58 0.09 -15.80 -4.43
CA TYR A 58 -0.27 -14.39 -4.36
C TYR A 58 -1.34 -14.12 -3.29
N LYS A 59 -2.19 -15.09 -3.00
CA LYS A 59 -3.18 -15.02 -1.91
C LYS A 59 -2.54 -14.72 -0.54
N TYR A 60 -1.24 -15.02 -0.38
CA TYR A 60 -0.47 -14.81 0.85
C TYR A 60 0.49 -13.62 0.78
N CYS A 61 0.32 -12.72 -0.17
CA CYS A 61 1.23 -11.58 -0.32
C CYS A 61 1.28 -10.65 0.91
N ALA A 62 0.25 -10.67 1.75
CA ALA A 62 0.22 -10.00 3.06
C ALA A 62 0.46 -10.97 4.25
N GLY A 63 0.81 -12.23 3.99
CA GLY A 63 1.19 -13.23 4.99
C GLY A 63 0.04 -13.94 5.72
N TYR A 64 -1.11 -13.32 5.84
CA TYR A 64 -2.27 -13.82 6.57
C TYR A 64 -3.50 -13.95 5.67
N ARG A 65 -4.27 -15.04 5.88
CA ARG A 65 -5.60 -15.20 5.29
C ARG A 65 -6.62 -15.62 6.34
N TYR A 66 -7.78 -14.97 6.32
CA TYR A 66 -8.85 -15.21 7.30
C TYR A 66 -9.40 -16.64 7.24
N GLU A 67 -9.41 -17.28 6.07
CA GLU A 67 -9.94 -18.65 5.90
C GLU A 67 -9.07 -19.73 6.57
N ASP A 68 -7.80 -19.42 6.88
CA ASP A 68 -6.86 -20.37 7.44
C ASP A 68 -7.15 -20.70 8.92
N LYS A 69 -6.66 -21.84 9.37
CA LYS A 69 -6.88 -22.38 10.72
C LYS A 69 -5.59 -22.63 11.49
N THR A 70 -4.44 -22.27 10.91
CA THR A 70 -3.14 -22.47 11.54
C THR A 70 -2.22 -21.28 11.33
N ILE A 71 -1.39 -20.99 12.35
CA ILE A 71 -0.37 -19.93 12.35
C ILE A 71 1.00 -20.58 12.38
N THR A 72 1.94 -20.11 11.54
CA THR A 72 3.35 -20.50 11.54
C THR A 72 4.20 -19.69 12.50
N GLY A 73 3.77 -18.48 12.83
CA GLY A 73 4.47 -17.56 13.71
C GLY A 73 4.10 -16.12 13.41
N PHE A 74 4.92 -15.19 13.92
CA PHE A 74 4.69 -13.75 13.83
C PHE A 74 5.92 -13.08 13.23
N SER A 75 5.78 -12.41 12.10
CA SER A 75 6.86 -11.71 11.41
C SER A 75 6.70 -10.18 11.48
N HIS A 76 7.76 -9.43 11.14
CA HIS A 76 7.86 -8.00 11.47
C HIS A 76 7.63 -7.04 10.30
N THR A 77 7.54 -7.54 9.07
CA THR A 77 7.40 -6.69 7.88
C THR A 77 6.35 -7.23 6.92
N HIS A 78 5.38 -6.39 6.57
CA HIS A 78 4.28 -6.71 5.66
C HIS A 78 3.94 -5.53 4.76
N PHE A 79 3.27 -5.81 3.64
CA PHE A 79 2.52 -4.81 2.89
C PHE A 79 1.04 -4.88 3.22
N SER A 80 0.33 -3.81 2.93
CA SER A 80 -1.12 -3.76 2.97
C SER A 80 -1.66 -3.57 1.56
N GLY A 81 -2.41 -4.55 1.09
CA GLY A 81 -3.17 -4.47 -0.15
C GLY A 81 -2.45 -4.88 -1.42
N THR A 82 -1.19 -5.22 -1.36
CA THR A 82 -0.40 -5.75 -2.47
C THR A 82 0.74 -6.59 -1.91
N GLY A 83 1.51 -7.23 -2.75
CA GLY A 83 2.60 -8.03 -2.22
C GLY A 83 3.69 -8.38 -3.21
N HIS A 84 4.81 -8.61 -2.62
CA HIS A 84 5.96 -9.19 -3.27
C HIS A 84 6.82 -9.93 -2.24
N SER A 85 7.84 -10.58 -2.73
CA SER A 85 8.58 -11.61 -2.03
C SER A 85 9.50 -11.16 -0.88
N ASP A 86 9.76 -9.87 -0.69
CA ASP A 86 10.88 -9.44 0.18
C ASP A 86 10.58 -9.45 1.67
N LEU A 87 9.32 -9.49 2.07
CA LEU A 87 8.86 -9.26 3.44
C LEU A 87 8.68 -10.56 4.24
N GLY A 88 8.11 -10.44 5.44
CA GLY A 88 8.01 -11.55 6.39
C GLY A 88 9.30 -11.77 7.19
N ASP A 89 9.99 -10.67 7.54
CA ASP A 89 11.28 -10.76 8.23
C ASP A 89 11.13 -11.22 9.67
N PHE A 90 12.07 -12.06 10.11
CA PHE A 90 12.27 -12.44 11.52
C PHE A 90 11.02 -13.03 12.15
N LEU A 91 10.61 -14.20 11.67
CA LEU A 91 9.45 -14.92 12.20
C LEU A 91 9.79 -15.50 13.58
N ILE A 92 8.95 -15.18 14.56
CA ILE A 92 9.05 -15.69 15.93
C ILE A 92 7.86 -16.60 16.24
N MET A 93 8.12 -17.80 16.79
CA MET A 93 7.09 -18.74 17.20
C MET A 93 7.37 -19.30 18.60
N PRO A 94 6.50 -19.05 19.59
CA PRO A 94 6.58 -19.70 20.90
C PRO A 94 5.95 -21.10 20.86
N THR A 95 6.59 -22.07 21.50
CA THR A 95 6.12 -23.46 21.58
C THR A 95 6.35 -24.07 22.97
N THR A 96 5.68 -25.19 23.26
CA THR A 96 5.90 -26.02 24.44
C THR A 96 6.06 -27.49 24.06
N GLY A 97 6.72 -28.27 24.93
CA GLY A 97 6.94 -29.70 24.73
C GLY A 97 8.11 -29.98 23.77
N GLN A 98 8.05 -31.08 23.04
CA GLN A 98 9.14 -31.47 22.16
C GLN A 98 9.45 -30.40 21.12
N LEU A 99 10.69 -29.92 21.09
CA LEU A 99 11.14 -28.91 20.09
C LEU A 99 11.08 -29.47 18.67
N LYS A 100 10.41 -28.74 17.80
CA LYS A 100 10.34 -28.98 16.35
C LYS A 100 10.79 -27.73 15.63
N LEU A 101 11.70 -27.87 14.68
CA LEU A 101 12.29 -26.74 13.96
C LEU A 101 11.80 -26.59 12.51
N ASN A 102 10.90 -27.45 12.05
CA ASN A 102 10.25 -27.29 10.75
C ASN A 102 8.83 -26.71 10.95
N PRO A 103 8.30 -25.92 10.02
CA PRO A 103 6.99 -25.30 10.18
C PRO A 103 5.83 -26.30 10.18
N GLY A 104 6.01 -27.52 9.66
CA GLY A 104 4.91 -28.44 9.43
C GLY A 104 4.03 -28.00 8.26
N THR A 105 2.86 -28.65 8.13
CA THR A 105 1.87 -28.29 7.12
C THR A 105 0.52 -27.95 7.76
N ALA A 106 -0.32 -27.20 7.06
CA ALA A 106 -1.68 -26.89 7.54
C ALA A 106 -2.54 -28.13 7.77
N SER A 107 -2.37 -29.18 6.95
CA SER A 107 -3.07 -30.46 7.07
C SER A 107 -2.52 -31.36 8.19
N ASN A 108 -1.29 -31.16 8.59
CA ASN A 108 -0.63 -31.89 9.68
C ASN A 108 0.25 -30.92 10.51
N PRO A 109 -0.36 -30.06 11.34
CA PRO A 109 0.38 -29.09 12.18
C PRO A 109 1.34 -29.77 13.14
N GLU A 110 1.01 -30.94 13.65
CA GLU A 110 1.84 -31.70 14.58
C GLU A 110 3.17 -32.15 13.99
N SER A 111 3.34 -32.13 12.66
CA SER A 111 4.63 -32.46 12.03
C SER A 111 5.70 -31.36 12.22
N GLY A 112 5.33 -30.18 12.73
CA GLY A 112 6.21 -29.04 12.92
C GLY A 112 5.86 -28.16 14.10
N TYR A 113 6.29 -26.88 14.03
CA TYR A 113 6.01 -25.88 15.07
C TYR A 113 4.74 -25.07 14.82
N ARG A 114 4.04 -25.22 13.69
CA ARG A 114 2.76 -24.57 13.38
C ARG A 114 1.71 -24.87 14.45
N SER A 115 0.85 -23.93 14.77
CA SER A 115 -0.24 -24.12 15.73
C SER A 115 -1.60 -23.82 15.14
N ARG A 116 -2.60 -24.61 15.52
CA ARG A 116 -4.02 -24.29 15.28
C ARG A 116 -4.43 -23.07 16.09
N PHE A 117 -5.40 -22.33 15.57
CA PHE A 117 -6.06 -21.22 16.25
C PHE A 117 -7.54 -21.13 15.88
N SER A 118 -8.27 -20.25 16.57
CA SER A 118 -9.67 -19.96 16.30
C SER A 118 -9.90 -18.46 16.32
N HIS A 119 -10.72 -17.95 15.38
CA HIS A 119 -11.15 -16.55 15.39
C HIS A 119 -11.96 -16.15 16.63
N ASN A 120 -12.53 -17.12 17.37
CA ASN A 120 -13.17 -16.86 18.66
C ASN A 120 -12.16 -16.40 19.73
N ASP A 121 -10.90 -16.77 19.58
CA ASP A 121 -9.79 -16.43 20.48
C ASP A 121 -8.84 -15.40 19.86
N GLU A 122 -9.23 -14.80 18.72
CA GLU A 122 -8.46 -13.80 17.99
C GLU A 122 -9.01 -12.40 18.20
N ILE A 123 -8.15 -11.44 18.50
CA ILE A 123 -8.49 -10.01 18.57
C ILE A 123 -7.49 -9.24 17.70
N SER A 124 -8.02 -8.43 16.80
CA SER A 124 -7.26 -7.51 15.96
C SER A 124 -7.83 -6.10 16.12
N GLU A 125 -7.00 -5.18 16.61
CA GLU A 125 -7.34 -3.78 16.86
C GLU A 125 -6.20 -2.87 16.36
N ALA A 126 -6.47 -1.60 16.15
CA ALA A 126 -5.43 -0.64 15.82
C ALA A 126 -4.29 -0.68 16.87
N GLY A 127 -3.08 -1.05 16.44
CA GLY A 127 -1.90 -1.15 17.29
C GLY A 127 -1.83 -2.37 18.23
N TYR A 128 -2.73 -3.34 18.07
CA TYR A 128 -2.74 -4.54 18.93
C TYR A 128 -3.32 -5.77 18.24
N TYR A 129 -2.68 -6.91 18.44
CA TYR A 129 -3.17 -8.22 18.02
C TYR A 129 -3.03 -9.24 19.13
N LYS A 130 -3.97 -10.19 19.22
CA LYS A 130 -3.95 -11.27 20.21
C LYS A 130 -4.56 -12.53 19.62
N VAL A 131 -3.95 -13.69 19.92
CA VAL A 131 -4.48 -15.00 19.53
C VAL A 131 -4.04 -16.10 20.50
N LYS A 132 -4.85 -17.13 20.66
CA LYS A 132 -4.50 -18.35 21.40
C LYS A 132 -3.90 -19.38 20.44
N LEU A 133 -2.66 -19.78 20.69
CA LEU A 133 -2.00 -20.91 20.02
C LEU A 133 -2.45 -22.20 20.70
N GLN A 134 -3.39 -22.92 20.09
CA GLN A 134 -4.12 -24.02 20.74
C GLN A 134 -3.24 -25.23 21.03
N ASP A 135 -2.34 -25.59 20.10
CA ASP A 135 -1.48 -26.78 20.23
C ASP A 135 -0.44 -26.65 21.38
N TYR A 136 -0.14 -25.40 21.79
CA TYR A 136 0.86 -25.11 22.83
C TYR A 136 0.27 -24.50 24.10
N ASN A 137 -1.04 -24.24 24.12
CA ASN A 137 -1.71 -23.54 25.21
C ASN A 137 -1.05 -22.19 25.55
N ILE A 138 -0.57 -21.45 24.53
CA ILE A 138 0.09 -20.16 24.71
C ILE A 138 -0.84 -19.03 24.23
N LEU A 139 -0.97 -17.96 25.03
CA LEU A 139 -1.59 -16.73 24.59
C LEU A 139 -0.50 -15.83 24.01
N ALA A 140 -0.62 -15.50 22.72
CA ALA A 140 0.27 -14.57 22.03
C ALA A 140 -0.41 -13.21 21.90
N GLU A 141 0.29 -12.15 22.32
CA GLU A 141 -0.13 -10.75 22.21
C GLU A 141 0.97 -9.94 21.52
N LEU A 142 0.59 -9.07 20.62
CA LEU A 142 1.49 -8.26 19.79
C LEU A 142 1.12 -6.77 19.88
N THR A 143 2.13 -5.92 19.95
CA THR A 143 2.03 -4.47 19.75
C THR A 143 3.30 -3.96 19.08
N ALA A 144 3.34 -2.70 18.66
CA ALA A 144 4.51 -2.16 18.00
C ALA A 144 4.74 -0.67 18.34
N THR A 145 5.97 -0.24 18.13
CA THR A 145 6.35 1.15 17.93
C THR A 145 6.74 1.33 16.46
N THR A 146 7.33 2.47 16.11
CA THR A 146 7.74 2.72 14.71
C THR A 146 8.71 1.66 14.19
N ARG A 147 9.70 1.21 15.02
CA ARG A 147 10.80 0.33 14.59
C ARG A 147 10.93 -0.94 15.42
N VAL A 148 10.08 -1.11 16.45
CA VAL A 148 10.17 -2.26 17.36
C VAL A 148 8.84 -3.01 17.40
N GLY A 149 8.89 -4.31 17.10
CA GLY A 149 7.80 -5.25 17.40
C GLY A 149 7.92 -5.74 18.84
N VAL A 150 6.83 -5.73 19.59
CA VAL A 150 6.78 -6.18 20.98
C VAL A 150 5.78 -7.32 21.10
N HIS A 151 6.29 -8.49 21.47
CA HIS A 151 5.51 -9.69 21.71
C HIS A 151 5.39 -9.94 23.20
N ARG A 152 4.27 -10.49 23.63
CA ARG A 152 4.08 -11.06 24.97
C ARG A 152 3.45 -12.43 24.83
N TYR A 153 4.17 -13.45 25.29
CA TYR A 153 3.74 -14.85 25.27
C TYR A 153 3.47 -15.34 26.66
N THR A 154 2.22 -15.67 26.98
CA THR A 154 1.83 -16.21 28.27
C THR A 154 1.81 -17.74 28.17
N PHE A 155 2.71 -18.39 28.92
CA PHE A 155 2.96 -19.82 28.88
C PHE A 155 2.22 -20.58 30.02
N PRO A 156 1.90 -21.87 29.81
CA PRO A 156 1.60 -22.78 30.89
C PRO A 156 2.89 -23.13 31.69
N LYS A 157 2.75 -23.77 32.82
CA LYS A 157 3.90 -24.30 33.57
C LYS A 157 4.56 -25.43 32.78
N THR A 158 5.85 -25.26 32.44
CA THR A 158 6.65 -26.29 31.74
C THR A 158 8.14 -26.02 31.88
N ASP A 159 8.95 -27.08 31.79
CA ASP A 159 10.42 -27.01 31.64
C ASP A 159 10.87 -27.09 30.18
N GLN A 160 9.91 -27.18 29.25
CA GLN A 160 10.08 -27.27 27.78
C GLN A 160 9.34 -26.15 27.07
N ALA A 161 9.58 -24.91 27.52
CA ALA A 161 9.13 -23.72 26.79
C ALA A 161 10.22 -23.28 25.80
N HIS A 162 9.86 -23.01 24.56
CA HIS A 162 10.79 -22.60 23.51
C HIS A 162 10.28 -21.36 22.79
N ILE A 163 11.19 -20.48 22.37
CA ILE A 163 10.91 -19.41 21.41
C ILE A 163 11.82 -19.63 20.21
N ILE A 164 11.22 -19.90 19.05
CA ILE A 164 11.90 -20.16 17.79
C ILE A 164 12.03 -18.83 17.04
N LEU A 165 13.24 -18.54 16.53
CA LEU A 165 13.50 -17.49 15.55
C LEU A 165 13.79 -18.17 14.22
N ASP A 166 12.81 -18.14 13.29
CA ASP A 166 12.98 -18.67 11.96
C ASP A 166 13.45 -17.57 11.00
N LEU A 167 14.72 -17.64 10.62
CA LEU A 167 15.35 -16.70 9.69
C LEU A 167 15.25 -17.15 8.23
N MET A 168 14.61 -18.32 7.99
CA MET A 168 14.31 -18.81 6.64
C MET A 168 12.93 -18.34 6.17
N ALA A 169 12.00 -18.17 7.11
CA ALA A 169 10.63 -17.77 6.80
C ALA A 169 10.55 -16.39 6.14
N GLY A 170 9.52 -16.18 5.34
CA GLY A 170 9.19 -14.90 4.70
C GLY A 170 7.97 -15.05 3.81
N ILE A 171 7.44 -13.93 3.32
CA ILE A 171 6.45 -13.93 2.26
C ILE A 171 7.07 -14.60 1.03
N TYR A 172 6.40 -15.60 0.45
CA TYR A 172 6.93 -16.42 -0.65
C TYR A 172 8.29 -17.08 -0.36
N ASN A 173 8.26 -18.30 0.09
CA ASN A 173 9.48 -19.06 0.38
C ASN A 173 9.98 -19.80 -0.87
N TYR A 174 10.91 -19.18 -1.60
CA TYR A 174 11.58 -19.77 -2.76
C TYR A 174 13.08 -19.98 -2.52
N ASN A 175 13.66 -20.85 -3.32
CA ASN A 175 15.09 -21.15 -3.25
C ASN A 175 15.93 -19.88 -3.51
N ASP A 176 17.05 -19.74 -2.79
CA ASP A 176 18.00 -18.63 -2.89
C ASP A 176 17.41 -17.22 -2.55
N LYS A 177 16.23 -17.15 -1.95
CA LYS A 177 15.68 -15.90 -1.41
C LYS A 177 16.63 -15.29 -0.37
N ASN A 178 17.07 -16.08 0.60
CA ASN A 178 18.08 -15.66 1.54
C ASN A 178 19.46 -15.74 0.92
N VAL A 179 20.12 -14.60 0.78
CA VAL A 179 21.49 -14.49 0.29
C VAL A 179 22.49 -14.81 1.40
N TRP A 180 22.28 -14.19 2.57
CA TRP A 180 23.11 -14.41 3.76
C TRP A 180 22.40 -13.96 5.02
N THR A 181 22.64 -14.67 6.10
CA THR A 181 22.14 -14.37 7.46
C THR A 181 23.28 -14.51 8.45
N TYR A 182 23.35 -13.60 9.39
CA TYR A 182 24.28 -13.63 10.52
C TYR A 182 23.54 -13.36 11.82
N VAL A 183 23.86 -14.10 12.85
CA VAL A 183 23.32 -13.92 14.20
C VAL A 183 24.41 -14.04 15.24
N ARG A 184 24.35 -13.19 16.26
CA ARG A 184 25.19 -13.23 17.44
C ARG A 184 24.35 -13.17 18.70
N VAL A 185 24.62 -14.09 19.62
CA VAL A 185 24.10 -14.05 21.00
C VAL A 185 25.05 -13.21 21.83
N ASN A 186 24.63 -12.04 22.26
CA ASN A 186 25.48 -11.06 22.95
C ASN A 186 25.56 -11.37 24.44
N ASP A 187 24.45 -11.80 25.06
CA ASP A 187 24.31 -12.20 26.43
C ASP A 187 23.11 -13.16 26.59
N ASP A 188 22.66 -13.45 27.83
CA ASP A 188 21.57 -14.38 28.12
C ASP A 188 20.16 -13.85 27.81
N LYS A 189 20.05 -12.63 27.23
CA LYS A 189 18.79 -11.97 26.88
C LYS A 189 18.82 -11.28 25.51
N THR A 190 20.00 -10.98 24.96
CA THR A 190 20.15 -10.08 23.82
C THR A 190 20.82 -10.76 22.62
N ILE A 191 20.18 -10.67 21.49
CA ILE A 191 20.64 -11.23 20.22
C ILE A 191 20.64 -10.13 19.17
N THR A 192 21.67 -10.09 18.33
CA THR A 192 21.75 -9.19 17.18
C THR A 192 22.07 -9.97 15.91
N GLY A 193 21.72 -9.38 14.77
CA GLY A 193 22.03 -10.01 13.49
C GLY A 193 21.51 -9.22 12.32
N TYR A 194 21.57 -9.87 11.16
CA TYR A 194 20.98 -9.35 9.93
C TYR A 194 20.57 -10.47 8.99
N ARG A 195 19.65 -10.15 8.08
CA ARG A 195 19.27 -10.99 6.96
C ARG A 195 19.39 -10.18 5.67
N GLN A 196 20.06 -10.75 4.68
CA GLN A 196 20.10 -10.24 3.32
C GLN A 196 19.21 -11.10 2.43
N THR A 197 18.33 -10.47 1.66
CA THR A 197 17.40 -11.15 0.75
C THR A 197 17.57 -10.66 -0.68
N ASN A 198 17.20 -11.52 -1.64
CA ASN A 198 17.09 -11.22 -3.04
C ASN A 198 15.63 -11.38 -3.47
N GLY A 199 15.01 -10.29 -3.89
CA GLY A 199 13.62 -10.23 -4.33
C GLY A 199 13.42 -9.00 -5.22
N TRP A 200 12.33 -8.29 -5.06
CA TRP A 200 12.12 -7.00 -5.71
C TRP A 200 13.18 -5.97 -5.27
N ALA A 201 13.53 -5.97 -3.98
CA ALA A 201 14.69 -5.25 -3.47
C ALA A 201 15.93 -6.17 -3.57
N ARG A 202 16.68 -6.09 -4.65
CA ARG A 202 17.77 -7.01 -5.02
C ARG A 202 18.91 -7.07 -4.01
N THR A 203 19.10 -6.02 -3.21
CA THR A 203 20.22 -5.87 -2.27
C THR A 203 19.75 -5.55 -0.86
N ARG A 204 18.52 -5.97 -0.51
CA ARG A 204 17.93 -5.65 0.78
C ARG A 204 18.65 -6.35 1.91
N THR A 205 19.14 -5.57 2.86
CA THR A 205 19.66 -6.06 4.13
C THR A 205 18.88 -5.43 5.26
N VAL A 206 18.35 -6.26 6.15
CA VAL A 206 17.67 -5.81 7.38
C VAL A 206 18.46 -6.28 8.57
N TYR A 207 18.87 -5.36 9.44
CA TYR A 207 19.52 -5.64 10.70
C TYR A 207 18.47 -5.70 11.81
N PHE A 208 18.74 -6.46 12.85
CA PHE A 208 17.88 -6.55 14.00
C PHE A 208 18.63 -6.60 15.34
N ALA A 209 17.95 -6.17 16.38
CA ALA A 209 18.28 -6.44 17.78
C ALA A 209 17.05 -7.00 18.47
N MET A 210 17.20 -8.17 19.11
CA MET A 210 16.13 -8.86 19.84
C MET A 210 16.50 -8.99 21.31
N LYS A 211 15.53 -8.71 22.20
CA LYS A 211 15.72 -8.75 23.64
C LYS A 211 14.56 -9.49 24.33
N PHE A 212 14.90 -10.40 25.22
CA PHE A 212 13.95 -11.13 26.10
C PHE A 212 13.80 -10.44 27.45
N SER A 213 12.60 -10.47 28.02
CA SER A 213 12.36 -10.01 29.40
C SER A 213 13.00 -10.90 30.46
N LYS A 214 13.21 -12.19 30.13
CA LYS A 214 13.76 -13.23 31.01
C LYS A 214 15.00 -13.86 30.36
N PRO A 215 16.06 -14.19 31.12
CA PRO A 215 17.19 -14.95 30.58
C PRO A 215 16.75 -16.31 30.05
N PHE A 216 17.26 -16.69 28.87
CA PHE A 216 17.09 -18.05 28.40
C PHE A 216 18.06 -19.02 29.12
N LYS A 217 17.60 -20.24 29.36
CA LYS A 217 18.35 -21.31 30.02
C LYS A 217 19.44 -21.92 29.14
N SER A 218 19.09 -22.09 27.88
CA SER A 218 19.98 -22.54 26.79
C SER A 218 19.42 -22.06 25.45
N TYR A 219 20.23 -22.18 24.43
CA TYR A 219 19.84 -21.92 23.06
C TYR A 219 20.52 -22.86 22.07
N GLY A 220 19.97 -22.97 20.92
CA GLY A 220 20.57 -23.75 19.85
C GLY A 220 20.16 -23.27 18.48
N GLN A 221 20.75 -23.92 17.49
CA GLN A 221 20.59 -23.51 16.10
C GLN A 221 20.70 -24.72 15.17
N LYS A 222 20.04 -24.58 14.04
CA LYS A 222 20.16 -25.54 12.93
C LYS A 222 20.41 -24.79 11.64
N ASN A 223 21.49 -25.14 10.99
CA ASN A 223 21.83 -24.66 9.67
C ASN A 223 21.43 -25.75 8.64
N TYR A 224 20.59 -25.39 7.68
CA TYR A 224 20.10 -26.28 6.63
C TYR A 224 20.85 -26.09 5.31
N ASP A 225 21.91 -25.25 5.28
CA ASP A 225 22.75 -25.09 4.11
C ASP A 225 23.30 -26.46 3.67
N GLY A 226 23.35 -26.69 2.38
CA GLY A 226 23.95 -27.90 1.81
C GLY A 226 25.45 -28.05 2.14
N LYS A 227 26.11 -29.03 1.58
CA LYS A 227 27.53 -29.27 1.80
C LYS A 227 28.37 -28.02 1.57
N ARG A 228 29.06 -27.56 2.62
CA ARG A 228 30.03 -26.47 2.52
C ARG A 228 31.29 -26.93 1.80
N VAL A 229 31.74 -26.12 0.85
CA VAL A 229 33.03 -26.38 0.13
C VAL A 229 34.20 -26.25 1.09
N TYR A 230 34.10 -25.39 2.11
CA TYR A 230 35.12 -25.15 3.11
C TYR A 230 34.57 -25.23 4.51
N ASN A 231 35.11 -26.09 5.35
CA ASN A 231 34.64 -26.33 6.71
C ASN A 231 35.49 -25.64 7.81
N GLY A 232 36.58 -24.99 7.49
CA GLY A 232 37.42 -24.25 8.45
C GLY A 232 37.92 -25.06 9.63
N PHE A 233 38.37 -24.35 10.69
CA PHE A 233 38.87 -24.92 11.95
C PHE A 233 37.81 -25.01 13.06
N TRP A 234 36.57 -24.81 12.80
CA TRP A 234 35.47 -24.63 13.73
C TRP A 234 34.95 -25.95 14.34
N ARG A 235 35.49 -27.09 13.89
CA ARG A 235 35.13 -28.42 14.40
C ARG A 235 35.50 -28.68 15.89
N LYS A 236 36.20 -27.73 16.52
CA LYS A 236 36.55 -27.82 17.95
C LYS A 236 35.41 -27.60 18.91
N PHE A 237 34.31 -27.04 18.41
CA PHE A 237 33.10 -26.73 19.20
C PHE A 237 31.88 -27.41 18.58
N ASP A 238 30.90 -27.80 19.44
CA ASP A 238 29.55 -28.07 18.96
C ASP A 238 28.87 -26.73 18.69
N GLN A 239 28.70 -26.42 17.40
CA GLN A 239 28.09 -25.17 16.97
C GLN A 239 26.55 -25.20 16.95
N ASN A 240 25.93 -26.34 17.33
CA ASN A 240 24.47 -26.48 17.31
C ASN A 240 23.84 -26.03 18.61
N LYS A 241 24.62 -26.01 19.73
CA LYS A 241 24.10 -25.72 21.05
C LYS A 241 25.04 -24.77 21.82
N ASN A 242 24.44 -23.69 22.35
CA ASN A 242 25.14 -22.67 23.16
C ASN A 242 26.38 -22.06 22.46
N PHE A 243 26.40 -22.03 21.14
CA PHE A 243 27.48 -21.40 20.38
C PHE A 243 27.07 -20.00 19.98
N PRO A 244 27.84 -18.93 20.27
CA PRO A 244 27.37 -17.56 20.25
C PRO A 244 27.22 -16.93 18.87
N GLU A 245 27.70 -17.54 17.82
CA GLU A 245 27.67 -17.00 16.48
C GLU A 245 27.27 -18.04 15.43
N ILE A 246 26.45 -17.62 14.46
CA ILE A 246 26.13 -18.44 13.30
C ILE A 246 25.98 -17.57 12.07
N ALA A 247 26.44 -18.09 10.93
CA ALA A 247 26.24 -17.48 9.61
C ALA A 247 25.90 -18.56 8.57
N GLY A 248 25.05 -18.21 7.62
CA GLY A 248 24.62 -19.11 6.55
C GLY A 248 23.39 -18.56 5.83
N LYS A 249 22.88 -19.31 4.86
CA LYS A 249 21.67 -18.93 4.12
C LYS A 249 20.40 -19.36 4.84
N GLN A 250 20.40 -20.54 5.44
CA GLN A 250 19.21 -21.24 5.92
C GLN A 250 19.34 -21.59 7.41
N ILE A 251 18.96 -20.67 8.28
CA ILE A 251 19.20 -20.78 9.72
C ILE A 251 17.86 -20.69 10.48
N ARG A 252 17.70 -21.58 11.47
CA ARG A 252 16.72 -21.46 12.54
C ARG A 252 17.41 -21.52 13.88
N MET A 253 16.97 -20.65 14.81
CA MET A 253 17.40 -20.64 16.19
C MET A 253 16.26 -20.94 17.14
N TYR A 254 16.58 -21.40 18.34
CA TYR A 254 15.63 -21.57 19.42
C TYR A 254 16.26 -21.20 20.76
N PHE A 255 15.43 -20.74 21.69
CA PHE A 255 15.79 -20.32 23.02
C PHE A 255 14.90 -21.05 23.99
N ASP A 256 15.51 -21.71 25.03
CA ASP A 256 14.82 -22.56 25.98
C ASP A 256 14.58 -21.82 27.30
N PHE A 257 13.40 -22.05 27.89
CA PHE A 257 12.97 -21.43 29.12
C PHE A 257 12.27 -22.45 30.01
N ASP A 258 12.36 -22.24 31.35
CA ASP A 258 11.47 -22.86 32.33
C ASP A 258 10.37 -21.84 32.66
N THR A 259 9.09 -22.22 32.61
CA THR A 259 7.97 -21.32 32.88
C THR A 259 7.08 -21.82 34.03
N GLN A 260 6.49 -20.88 34.74
CA GLN A 260 5.43 -21.14 35.71
C GLN A 260 4.05 -20.96 35.02
N GLU A 261 2.99 -21.37 35.71
CA GLU A 261 1.62 -21.20 35.19
C GLU A 261 1.30 -19.72 34.99
N ASN A 262 0.86 -19.40 33.79
CA ASN A 262 0.55 -18.02 33.32
C ASN A 262 1.75 -17.06 33.35
N GLU A 263 2.98 -17.57 33.28
CA GLU A 263 4.17 -16.71 33.16
C GLU A 263 4.28 -16.10 31.77
N ALA A 264 4.43 -14.79 31.71
CA ALA A 264 4.63 -14.06 30.47
C ALA A 264 6.12 -13.84 30.16
N ILE A 265 6.55 -14.20 28.98
CA ILE A 265 7.86 -13.81 28.40
C ILE A 265 7.61 -12.77 27.31
N GLU A 266 8.20 -11.60 27.49
CA GLU A 266 8.16 -10.55 26.47
C GLU A 266 9.39 -10.64 25.56
N VAL A 267 9.18 -10.39 24.25
CA VAL A 267 10.23 -10.30 23.24
C VAL A 267 10.08 -8.96 22.53
N GLN A 268 11.15 -8.20 22.51
CA GLN A 268 11.25 -6.97 21.74
C GLN A 268 12.21 -7.19 20.57
N LEU A 269 11.79 -6.91 19.33
CA LEU A 269 12.65 -7.00 18.16
C LEU A 269 12.60 -5.68 17.39
N ALA A 270 13.73 -4.99 17.40
CA ALA A 270 13.94 -3.77 16.61
C ALA A 270 14.58 -4.10 15.26
N ILE A 271 14.18 -3.36 14.23
CA ILE A 271 14.79 -3.43 12.89
C ILE A 271 15.54 -2.15 12.55
N SER A 272 16.54 -2.26 11.69
CA SER A 272 17.30 -1.15 11.11
C SER A 272 17.69 -1.43 9.67
N PRO A 273 17.64 -0.44 8.76
CA PRO A 273 18.20 -0.55 7.42
C PRO A 273 19.72 -0.35 7.37
N VAL A 274 20.35 0.06 8.47
CA VAL A 274 21.72 0.58 8.52
C VAL A 274 22.69 -0.39 9.21
N SER A 275 22.42 -0.77 10.47
CA SER A 275 23.35 -1.59 11.24
C SER A 275 22.69 -2.27 12.46
N GLN A 276 23.39 -3.28 13.01
CA GLN A 276 22.99 -3.89 14.30
C GLN A 276 23.07 -2.87 15.46
N ALA A 277 24.01 -1.95 15.44
CA ALA A 277 24.14 -0.90 16.46
C ALA A 277 22.93 0.05 16.41
N ASN A 278 22.49 0.44 15.22
CA ASN A 278 21.28 1.26 15.04
C ASN A 278 20.01 0.49 15.49
N ALA A 279 19.95 -0.82 15.23
CA ALA A 279 18.83 -1.63 15.73
C ALA A 279 18.78 -1.66 17.27
N ILE A 280 19.93 -1.75 17.97
CA ILE A 280 20.01 -1.62 19.43
C ILE A 280 19.54 -0.22 19.86
N GLU A 281 20.02 0.84 19.20
CA GLU A 281 19.62 2.22 19.51
C GLU A 281 18.11 2.44 19.31
N ASN A 282 17.52 1.89 18.24
CA ASN A 282 16.07 1.93 18.01
C ASN A 282 15.30 1.25 19.14
N LEU A 283 15.77 0.05 19.57
CA LEU A 283 15.16 -0.70 20.66
C LEU A 283 15.18 0.10 21.96
N GLU A 284 16.34 0.65 22.32
CA GLU A 284 16.52 1.43 23.56
C GLU A 284 15.69 2.72 23.56
N LYS A 285 15.69 3.46 22.45
CA LYS A 285 14.96 4.73 22.34
C LYS A 285 13.45 4.57 22.32
N GLU A 286 12.93 3.52 21.69
CA GLU A 286 11.49 3.38 21.46
C GLU A 286 10.79 2.54 22.55
N THR A 287 11.46 1.51 23.08
CA THR A 287 10.84 0.64 24.08
C THR A 287 11.57 0.64 25.42
N GLY A 288 12.88 0.81 25.46
CA GLY A 288 13.74 0.99 26.62
C GLY A 288 13.22 0.41 27.94
N SER A 289 12.60 1.25 28.76
CA SER A 289 11.99 0.90 30.04
C SER A 289 10.47 0.69 29.98
N LEU A 290 9.84 0.74 28.81
CA LEU A 290 8.39 0.63 28.69
C LEU A 290 7.93 -0.84 28.80
N SER A 291 6.88 -1.05 29.57
CA SER A 291 6.18 -2.34 29.61
C SER A 291 5.33 -2.53 28.33
N PHE A 292 4.99 -3.78 28.03
CA PHE A 292 4.07 -4.12 26.92
C PHE A 292 2.79 -3.28 26.95
N GLN A 293 2.18 -3.09 28.12
CA GLN A 293 0.94 -2.31 28.24
C GLN A 293 1.13 -0.82 27.92
N GLN A 294 2.28 -0.26 28.28
CA GLN A 294 2.59 1.15 27.93
C GLN A 294 2.82 1.32 26.43
N VAL A 295 3.52 0.38 25.78
CA VAL A 295 3.69 0.38 24.32
C VAL A 295 2.34 0.24 23.62
N LYS A 296 1.50 -0.72 24.04
CA LYS A 296 0.14 -0.91 23.51
C LYS A 296 -0.70 0.36 23.64
N ALA A 297 -0.71 0.96 24.83
CA ALA A 297 -1.50 2.18 25.08
C ALA A 297 -1.05 3.34 24.18
N LYS A 298 0.29 3.50 24.02
CA LYS A 298 0.86 4.52 23.13
C LYS A 298 0.50 4.28 21.66
N ALA A 299 0.60 3.05 21.18
CA ALA A 299 0.21 2.69 19.80
C ALA A 299 -1.26 3.02 19.54
N GLN A 300 -2.16 2.69 20.48
CA GLN A 300 -3.59 3.02 20.37
C GLN A 300 -3.85 4.53 20.43
N GLU A 301 -3.10 5.26 21.25
CA GLU A 301 -3.19 6.74 21.30
C GLU A 301 -2.74 7.38 19.98
N ASP A 302 -1.61 6.93 19.44
CA ASP A 302 -1.09 7.41 18.14
C ASP A 302 -2.12 7.19 17.02
N TRP A 303 -2.72 6.00 16.95
CA TRP A 303 -3.84 5.74 16.03
C TRP A 303 -5.04 6.64 16.27
N ASN A 304 -5.47 6.78 17.53
CA ASN A 304 -6.65 7.59 17.84
C ASN A 304 -6.45 9.06 17.46
N LYS A 305 -5.23 9.58 17.61
CA LYS A 305 -4.87 10.93 17.18
C LYS A 305 -5.02 11.11 15.66
N GLU A 306 -4.50 10.17 14.88
CA GLU A 306 -4.57 10.24 13.42
C GLU A 306 -6.01 10.07 12.91
N LEU A 307 -6.78 9.14 13.48
CA LEU A 307 -8.20 8.94 13.13
C LEU A 307 -9.05 10.18 13.39
N ASN A 308 -8.77 10.95 14.44
CA ASN A 308 -9.49 12.18 14.79
C ASN A 308 -9.26 13.35 13.83
N LYS A 309 -8.36 13.21 12.83
CA LYS A 309 -8.24 14.20 11.75
C LYS A 309 -9.51 14.29 10.91
N ILE A 310 -10.31 13.21 10.84
CA ILE A 310 -11.63 13.22 10.21
C ILE A 310 -12.65 12.57 11.14
N VAL A 311 -13.63 13.33 11.60
CA VAL A 311 -14.71 12.82 12.43
C VAL A 311 -15.99 12.78 11.61
N ILE A 312 -16.60 11.60 11.45
CA ILE A 312 -17.82 11.43 10.67
C ILE A 312 -19.06 11.13 11.55
N LYS A 313 -20.24 11.48 11.02
CA LYS A 313 -21.53 10.98 11.49
C LYS A 313 -22.13 10.06 10.42
N GLY A 314 -22.48 8.85 10.80
CA GLY A 314 -23.02 7.83 9.92
C GLY A 314 -23.48 6.61 10.72
N THR A 315 -23.90 5.55 10.03
CA THR A 315 -24.20 4.25 10.64
C THR A 315 -22.95 3.59 11.22
N GLU A 316 -23.12 2.57 12.05
CA GLU A 316 -21.98 1.83 12.62
C GLU A 316 -21.12 1.20 11.51
N ASP A 317 -21.72 0.56 10.50
CA ASP A 317 -20.98 -0.02 9.36
C ASP A 317 -20.23 1.06 8.57
N GLN A 318 -20.82 2.23 8.35
CA GLN A 318 -20.13 3.35 7.71
C GLN A 318 -18.91 3.81 8.51
N LYS A 319 -19.03 3.90 9.84
CA LYS A 319 -17.89 4.25 10.71
C LYS A 319 -16.82 3.19 10.67
N VAL A 320 -17.20 1.90 10.76
CA VAL A 320 -16.24 0.78 10.66
C VAL A 320 -15.47 0.84 9.34
N ASN A 321 -16.16 0.91 8.21
CA ASN A 321 -15.51 0.98 6.90
C ASN A 321 -14.64 2.24 6.77
N PHE A 322 -15.14 3.40 7.23
CA PHE A 322 -14.45 4.67 7.09
C PHE A 322 -13.16 4.74 7.92
N TYR A 323 -13.23 4.37 9.19
CA TYR A 323 -12.05 4.40 10.07
C TYR A 323 -11.06 3.27 9.76
N THR A 324 -11.53 2.13 9.26
CA THR A 324 -10.64 1.08 8.76
C THR A 324 -9.94 1.52 7.47
N ALA A 325 -10.65 2.22 6.56
CA ALA A 325 -10.04 2.81 5.38
C ALA A 325 -8.95 3.83 5.75
N ILE A 326 -9.20 4.73 6.74
CA ILE A 326 -8.16 5.65 7.25
C ILE A 326 -6.97 4.86 7.81
N TYR A 327 -7.22 3.78 8.57
CA TYR A 327 -6.16 2.91 9.11
C TYR A 327 -5.32 2.34 7.96
N HIS A 328 -5.91 1.76 6.92
CA HIS A 328 -5.19 1.21 5.77
C HIS A 328 -4.35 2.27 5.05
N THR A 329 -4.88 3.50 4.85
CA THR A 329 -4.13 4.59 4.19
C THR A 329 -2.90 5.06 4.97
N PHE A 330 -2.78 4.74 6.27
CA PHE A 330 -1.66 5.16 7.12
C PHE A 330 -0.68 4.02 7.42
N ILE A 331 -0.77 2.90 6.71
CA ILE A 331 0.21 1.81 6.81
C ILE A 331 1.40 2.08 5.87
N ASN A 332 1.14 2.42 4.62
CA ASN A 332 2.16 2.72 3.62
C ASN A 332 1.96 4.13 3.00
N PRO A 333 3.03 4.79 2.51
CA PRO A 333 4.46 4.47 2.61
C PRO A 333 4.96 4.41 4.06
N THR A 334 5.97 3.57 4.35
CA THR A 334 6.51 3.40 5.69
C THR A 334 7.75 4.27 5.95
N ILE A 335 7.97 4.65 7.20
CA ILE A 335 9.20 5.31 7.62
C ILE A 335 10.39 4.38 7.35
N TYR A 336 11.41 4.89 6.69
CA TYR A 336 12.63 4.15 6.33
C TYR A 336 13.87 4.93 6.75
N MET A 337 14.03 5.06 8.04
CA MET A 337 15.22 5.60 8.70
C MET A 337 15.23 5.19 10.17
N ASP A 338 16.40 5.13 10.74
CA ASP A 338 16.61 4.85 12.17
C ASP A 338 16.25 6.06 13.05
N ALA A 339 16.18 5.84 14.35
CA ALA A 339 15.83 6.88 15.33
C ALA A 339 16.86 8.02 15.42
N ASN A 340 18.07 7.82 14.87
CA ASN A 340 19.10 8.85 14.71
C ASN A 340 19.03 9.60 13.36
N GLY A 341 18.07 9.25 12.50
CA GLY A 341 17.86 9.83 11.18
C GLY A 341 18.67 9.20 10.05
N GLU A 342 19.45 8.16 10.31
CA GLU A 342 20.22 7.45 9.28
C GLU A 342 19.33 6.48 8.49
N TYR A 343 19.61 6.38 7.19
CA TYR A 343 18.94 5.44 6.30
C TYR A 343 19.87 4.98 5.17
N LYS A 344 19.56 3.85 4.56
CA LYS A 344 20.26 3.37 3.38
C LYS A 344 19.65 3.97 2.12
N GLY A 345 20.46 4.63 1.29
CA GLY A 345 20.04 5.25 0.04
C GLY A 345 20.00 4.27 -1.13
N LEU A 346 19.41 4.70 -2.26
CA LEU A 346 19.37 3.92 -3.51
C LEU A 346 20.78 3.59 -4.03
N ASP A 347 21.75 4.47 -3.79
CA ASP A 347 23.18 4.28 -4.08
C ASP A 347 23.89 3.28 -3.15
N GLN A 348 23.12 2.64 -2.25
CA GLN A 348 23.59 1.70 -1.23
C GLN A 348 24.50 2.31 -0.15
N ASN A 349 24.67 3.64 -0.12
CA ASN A 349 25.38 4.35 0.93
C ASN A 349 24.44 4.68 2.11
N ILE A 350 25.04 4.98 3.25
CA ILE A 350 24.31 5.50 4.40
C ILE A 350 24.19 7.01 4.28
N HIS A 351 22.98 7.49 4.40
CA HIS A 351 22.62 8.89 4.39
C HIS A 351 21.94 9.28 5.72
N LYS A 352 21.83 10.57 5.96
CA LYS A 352 21.07 11.13 7.08
C LYS A 352 19.98 12.06 6.55
N ALA A 353 18.75 11.82 6.97
CA ALA A 353 17.62 12.68 6.63
C ALA A 353 17.69 13.97 7.47
N GLU A 354 17.99 15.10 6.82
CA GLU A 354 18.07 16.41 7.45
C GLU A 354 16.83 17.25 7.13
N GLY A 355 16.05 17.54 8.15
CA GLY A 355 14.83 18.36 8.02
C GLY A 355 13.65 17.66 7.31
N PHE A 356 13.66 16.33 7.22
CA PHE A 356 12.53 15.53 6.75
C PHE A 356 12.58 14.11 7.32
N THR A 357 11.46 13.41 7.28
CA THR A 357 11.36 11.98 7.54
C THR A 357 11.48 11.24 6.22
N ASN A 358 12.43 10.27 6.14
CA ASN A 358 12.58 9.45 4.93
C ASN A 358 11.58 8.29 4.93
N TYR A 359 10.96 8.07 3.77
CA TYR A 359 9.95 7.02 3.53
C TYR A 359 10.39 6.05 2.43
N THR A 360 9.79 4.87 2.45
CA THR A 360 9.93 3.84 1.41
C THR A 360 8.59 3.21 1.08
N THR A 361 8.57 2.35 0.07
CA THR A 361 7.37 1.65 -0.41
C THR A 361 6.44 2.61 -1.12
N PHE A 362 6.92 3.09 -2.26
CA PHE A 362 6.18 3.98 -3.13
C PHE A 362 5.62 3.20 -4.33
N SER A 363 4.39 2.71 -4.19
CA SER A 363 3.59 2.11 -5.27
C SER A 363 2.89 3.22 -6.06
N LEU A 364 3.66 3.94 -6.89
CA LEU A 364 3.20 5.23 -7.43
C LEU A 364 2.15 5.09 -8.54
N TRP A 365 2.14 3.98 -9.28
CA TRP A 365 1.08 3.69 -10.26
C TRP A 365 -0.31 3.70 -9.63
N ASP A 366 -0.41 3.26 -8.37
CA ASP A 366 -1.64 3.18 -7.61
C ASP A 366 -1.90 4.50 -6.86
N THR A 367 -0.96 4.90 -6.02
CA THR A 367 -1.18 5.87 -4.94
C THR A 367 -1.24 7.34 -5.40
N TYR A 368 -0.75 7.67 -6.60
CA TYR A 368 -0.86 9.04 -7.12
C TYR A 368 -2.32 9.48 -7.31
N ARG A 369 -3.23 8.53 -7.53
CA ARG A 369 -4.62 8.77 -7.94
C ARG A 369 -5.48 9.35 -6.82
N ALA A 370 -5.41 8.80 -5.60
CA ALA A 370 -6.20 9.27 -4.48
C ALA A 370 -5.39 9.40 -3.17
N LEU A 371 -4.47 8.48 -2.87
CA LEU A 371 -3.77 8.44 -1.59
C LEU A 371 -2.92 9.71 -1.35
N HIS A 372 -2.04 10.08 -2.27
CA HIS A 372 -1.24 11.29 -2.15
C HIS A 372 -2.08 12.58 -2.20
N PRO A 373 -3.11 12.72 -3.06
CA PRO A 373 -4.07 13.82 -2.98
C PRO A 373 -4.81 13.90 -1.66
N TYR A 374 -5.19 12.77 -1.06
CA TYR A 374 -5.78 12.70 0.29
C TYR A 374 -4.78 13.19 1.35
N PHE A 375 -3.51 12.76 1.27
CA PHE A 375 -2.46 13.24 2.15
C PHE A 375 -2.20 14.75 2.01
N ASN A 376 -2.34 15.31 0.82
CA ASN A 376 -2.26 16.77 0.62
C ASN A 376 -3.32 17.54 1.41
N ILE A 377 -4.44 16.90 1.78
CA ILE A 377 -5.49 17.51 2.61
C ILE A 377 -5.18 17.33 4.11
N ILE A 378 -4.92 16.07 4.55
CA ILE A 378 -4.92 15.73 5.98
C ILE A 378 -3.54 15.44 6.57
N GLN A 379 -2.52 15.22 5.73
CA GLN A 379 -1.13 14.92 6.10
C GLN A 379 -0.12 15.74 5.28
N PRO A 380 -0.34 17.06 5.04
CA PRO A 380 0.44 17.84 4.07
C PRO A 380 1.93 17.86 4.40
N LYS A 381 2.31 17.95 5.68
CA LYS A 381 3.71 17.90 6.11
C LYS A 381 4.36 16.56 5.83
N ARG A 382 3.65 15.48 6.12
CA ARG A 382 4.12 14.12 5.88
C ARG A 382 4.25 13.82 4.38
N ASN A 383 3.28 14.28 3.58
CA ASN A 383 3.36 14.15 2.12
C ASN A 383 4.53 14.97 1.52
N ALA A 384 4.82 16.13 2.08
CA ALA A 384 6.00 16.91 1.72
C ALA A 384 7.32 16.15 2.00
N ASP A 385 7.39 15.42 3.12
CA ASP A 385 8.55 14.59 3.44
C ASP A 385 8.64 13.36 2.50
N MET A 386 7.51 12.79 2.08
CA MET A 386 7.48 11.74 1.03
C MET A 386 8.02 12.27 -0.30
N VAL A 387 7.66 13.50 -0.70
CA VAL A 387 8.23 14.15 -1.89
C VAL A 387 9.73 14.39 -1.74
N LYS A 388 10.20 14.80 -0.56
CA LYS A 388 11.65 14.92 -0.30
C LYS A 388 12.37 13.58 -0.39
N SER A 389 11.72 12.48 0.06
CA SER A 389 12.26 11.12 -0.11
C SER A 389 12.37 10.73 -1.59
N MET A 390 11.38 11.10 -2.42
CA MET A 390 11.45 10.90 -3.88
C MET A 390 12.58 11.72 -4.52
N MET A 391 12.80 12.94 -4.06
CA MET A 391 13.92 13.77 -4.51
C MET A 391 15.27 13.21 -4.08
N ALA A 392 15.39 12.73 -2.84
CA ALA A 392 16.59 12.02 -2.37
C ALA A 392 16.87 10.77 -3.22
N HIS A 393 15.85 9.98 -3.55
CA HIS A 393 15.96 8.84 -4.48
C HIS A 393 16.51 9.29 -5.85
N TYR A 394 16.00 10.39 -6.42
CA TYR A 394 16.48 10.93 -7.70
C TYR A 394 17.97 11.30 -7.62
N GLU A 395 18.39 11.97 -6.56
CA GLU A 395 19.78 12.37 -6.37
C GLU A 395 20.73 11.16 -6.20
N GLN A 396 20.27 10.12 -5.52
CA GLN A 396 21.02 8.87 -5.29
C GLN A 396 20.95 7.92 -6.49
N SER A 397 20.02 8.13 -7.42
CA SER A 397 19.89 7.32 -8.62
C SER A 397 21.03 7.59 -9.61
N SER A 398 21.77 6.54 -10.00
CA SER A 398 22.75 6.63 -11.08
C SER A 398 22.11 6.95 -12.44
N LEU A 399 20.83 6.64 -12.59
CA LEU A 399 20.05 6.94 -13.79
C LEU A 399 19.51 8.36 -13.80
N LYS A 400 19.54 9.06 -12.66
CA LYS A 400 18.86 10.37 -12.48
C LYS A 400 17.42 10.28 -12.94
N MET A 401 16.69 9.34 -12.31
CA MET A 401 15.25 9.13 -12.45
C MET A 401 14.58 9.22 -11.10
N LEU A 402 13.40 9.81 -11.07
CA LEU A 402 12.49 9.74 -9.93
C LEU A 402 11.98 8.31 -9.73
N PRO A 403 11.51 7.94 -8.54
CA PRO A 403 11.02 6.59 -8.31
C PRO A 403 9.81 6.25 -9.18
N ILE A 404 9.76 5.00 -9.60
CA ILE A 404 8.60 4.38 -10.26
C ILE A 404 7.87 3.49 -9.24
N TRP A 405 8.59 2.50 -8.69
CA TRP A 405 8.15 1.64 -7.61
C TRP A 405 9.32 1.38 -6.65
N SER A 406 9.62 2.38 -5.84
CA SER A 406 10.78 2.36 -4.94
C SER A 406 10.48 1.59 -3.66
N HIS A 407 11.45 0.76 -3.22
CA HIS A 407 11.27 -0.19 -2.17
C HIS A 407 12.60 -0.55 -1.47
N TYR A 408 12.73 -0.19 -0.20
CA TYR A 408 13.90 -0.50 0.66
C TYR A 408 15.26 -0.27 -0.02
N ALA A 409 15.53 0.97 -0.40
CA ALA A 409 16.75 1.40 -1.10
C ALA A 409 16.98 0.69 -2.45
N ASN A 410 15.94 0.25 -3.11
CA ASN A 410 15.96 -0.35 -4.44
C ASN A 410 14.84 0.24 -5.30
N GLU A 411 15.01 0.14 -6.60
CA GLU A 411 13.97 0.44 -7.60
C GLU A 411 13.68 -0.84 -8.38
N ASN A 412 12.41 -1.22 -8.47
CA ASN A 412 12.02 -2.43 -9.18
C ASN A 412 11.30 -2.17 -10.51
N TRP A 413 10.93 -0.92 -10.80
CA TRP A 413 10.24 -0.49 -12.03
C TRP A 413 8.93 -1.23 -12.31
N CYS A 414 8.21 -1.66 -11.27
CA CYS A 414 6.92 -2.30 -11.42
C CYS A 414 5.88 -1.33 -11.99
N MET A 415 4.98 -1.85 -12.78
CA MET A 415 3.91 -1.15 -13.47
C MET A 415 4.41 -0.13 -14.51
N SER A 416 3.52 0.70 -15.04
CA SER A 416 3.81 1.67 -16.10
C SER A 416 3.77 3.10 -15.59
N GLY A 417 4.20 4.05 -16.43
CA GLY A 417 4.21 5.47 -16.09
C GLY A 417 5.48 5.92 -15.36
N TYR A 418 5.50 7.20 -14.99
CA TYR A 418 6.48 7.83 -14.10
C TYR A 418 5.78 8.76 -13.11
N HIS A 419 4.77 8.21 -12.44
CA HIS A 419 3.74 8.95 -11.68
C HIS A 419 4.25 9.71 -10.45
N SER A 420 5.50 9.55 -10.05
CA SER A 420 6.15 10.46 -9.10
C SER A 420 6.02 11.91 -9.51
N VAL A 421 6.01 12.18 -10.84
CA VAL A 421 5.85 13.55 -11.34
C VAL A 421 4.47 14.14 -11.00
N SER A 422 3.44 13.32 -11.02
CA SER A 422 2.08 13.70 -10.62
C SER A 422 2.03 14.03 -9.12
N VAL A 423 2.60 13.18 -8.27
CA VAL A 423 2.66 13.39 -6.81
C VAL A 423 3.40 14.68 -6.48
N ILE A 424 4.55 14.90 -7.11
CA ILE A 424 5.39 16.10 -6.92
C ILE A 424 4.65 17.35 -7.39
N ALA A 425 4.06 17.31 -8.61
CA ALA A 425 3.29 18.43 -9.14
C ALA A 425 2.10 18.78 -8.25
N ASP A 426 1.34 17.78 -7.80
CA ASP A 426 0.17 17.96 -6.94
C ASP A 426 0.55 18.59 -5.60
N ALA A 427 1.64 18.14 -4.96
CA ALA A 427 2.12 18.69 -3.70
C ALA A 427 2.61 20.14 -3.83
N ILE A 428 3.31 20.47 -4.91
CA ILE A 428 3.83 21.84 -5.15
C ILE A 428 2.69 22.81 -5.47
N ILE A 429 1.81 22.45 -6.42
CA ILE A 429 0.67 23.30 -6.84
C ILE A 429 -0.27 23.58 -5.66
N LYS A 430 -0.45 22.60 -4.78
CA LYS A 430 -1.26 22.72 -3.56
C LYS A 430 -0.54 23.42 -2.41
N GLY A 431 0.70 23.89 -2.62
CA GLY A 431 1.47 24.67 -1.64
C GLY A 431 2.01 23.87 -0.45
N ASN A 432 2.07 22.56 -0.55
CA ASN A 432 2.47 21.67 0.55
C ASN A 432 3.98 21.37 0.56
N TYR A 433 4.66 21.48 -0.59
CA TYR A 433 6.10 21.20 -0.67
C TYR A 433 6.95 22.42 -0.32
N THR A 434 7.89 22.24 0.60
CA THR A 434 8.78 23.32 1.13
C THR A 434 10.22 23.24 0.61
N GLY A 435 10.52 22.33 -0.33
CA GLY A 435 11.83 22.20 -0.97
C GLY A 435 11.98 23.10 -2.20
N ASP A 436 13.05 22.87 -2.96
CA ASP A 436 13.29 23.57 -4.22
C ASP A 436 12.34 23.06 -5.34
N ALA A 437 11.28 23.81 -5.60
CA ALA A 437 10.27 23.45 -6.59
C ALA A 437 10.82 23.46 -8.03
N LYS A 438 11.82 24.28 -8.31
CA LYS A 438 12.45 24.32 -9.65
C LYS A 438 13.34 23.10 -9.86
N ALA A 439 14.13 22.70 -8.86
CA ALA A 439 14.88 21.45 -8.90
C ALA A 439 13.96 20.24 -9.04
N ALA A 440 12.81 20.23 -8.36
CA ALA A 440 11.80 19.16 -8.50
C ALA A 440 11.22 19.12 -9.91
N LEU A 441 10.86 20.25 -10.52
CA LEU A 441 10.45 20.29 -11.91
C LEU A 441 11.52 19.72 -12.87
N MET A 442 12.80 20.09 -12.64
CA MET A 442 13.88 19.59 -13.49
C MET A 442 14.09 18.07 -13.34
N ALA A 443 13.90 17.52 -12.15
CA ALA A 443 13.91 16.06 -11.93
C ALA A 443 12.75 15.36 -12.68
N CYS A 444 11.55 15.97 -12.67
CA CYS A 444 10.40 15.49 -13.44
C CYS A 444 10.71 15.50 -14.96
N VAL A 445 11.27 16.59 -15.47
CA VAL A 445 11.67 16.73 -16.88
C VAL A 445 12.74 15.72 -17.28
N ALA A 446 13.74 15.48 -16.41
CA ALA A 446 14.80 14.50 -16.65
C ALA A 446 14.23 13.08 -16.73
N THR A 447 13.35 12.72 -15.81
CA THR A 447 12.66 11.42 -15.79
C THR A 447 11.83 11.20 -17.05
N ALA A 448 10.99 12.16 -17.44
CA ALA A 448 10.13 12.10 -18.62
C ALA A 448 10.89 12.10 -19.95
N ASN A 449 12.17 12.41 -19.97
CA ASN A 449 13.05 12.37 -21.16
C ASN A 449 14.07 11.23 -21.13
N LYS A 450 13.90 10.23 -20.23
CA LYS A 450 14.79 9.07 -20.15
C LYS A 450 14.54 8.09 -21.30
N ARG A 451 15.12 8.39 -22.47
CA ARG A 451 14.83 7.73 -23.75
C ARG A 451 14.95 6.20 -23.76
N ASN A 452 15.83 5.66 -22.93
CA ASN A 452 16.05 4.20 -22.81
C ASN A 452 15.17 3.50 -21.78
N TYR A 453 14.23 4.23 -21.15
CA TYR A 453 13.24 3.65 -20.26
C TYR A 453 11.96 3.35 -21.06
N GLU A 454 11.53 2.13 -21.04
CA GLU A 454 10.23 1.56 -21.42
C GLU A 454 9.48 2.27 -22.58
N GLY A 455 10.15 2.45 -23.71
CA GLY A 455 9.57 3.04 -24.92
C GLY A 455 9.46 4.57 -24.94
N ILE A 456 9.96 5.28 -23.92
CA ILE A 456 9.94 6.78 -23.91
C ILE A 456 10.61 7.37 -25.15
N GLY A 457 11.68 6.73 -25.68
CA GLY A 457 12.32 7.21 -26.91
C GLY A 457 11.36 7.25 -28.11
N ASP A 458 10.62 6.17 -28.35
CA ASP A 458 9.61 6.12 -29.42
C ASP A 458 8.43 7.05 -29.13
N TYR A 459 7.99 7.11 -27.86
CA TYR A 459 6.93 8.05 -27.44
C TYR A 459 7.28 9.51 -27.72
N ILE A 460 8.53 9.93 -27.50
CA ILE A 460 9.01 11.27 -27.82
C ILE A 460 9.04 11.50 -29.34
N ASP A 461 9.56 10.54 -30.11
CA ASP A 461 9.83 10.72 -31.55
C ASP A 461 8.57 10.53 -32.39
N LYS A 462 7.68 9.59 -32.04
CA LYS A 462 6.50 9.20 -32.82
C LYS A 462 5.18 9.69 -32.22
N GLY A 463 5.19 10.06 -30.93
CA GLY A 463 3.98 10.38 -30.18
C GLY A 463 3.21 9.15 -29.70
N TYR A 464 3.76 7.95 -29.81
CA TYR A 464 3.21 6.69 -29.28
C TYR A 464 4.30 5.63 -29.21
N ILE A 465 4.04 4.55 -28.50
CA ILE A 465 4.93 3.40 -28.41
C ILE A 465 4.43 2.33 -29.41
N PRO A 466 5.29 1.84 -30.34
CA PRO A 466 4.92 0.78 -31.26
C PRO A 466 4.65 -0.55 -30.55
N ALA A 467 3.59 -1.27 -30.96
CA ALA A 467 3.15 -2.51 -30.36
C ALA A 467 4.20 -3.64 -30.43
N GLU A 468 5.07 -3.60 -31.46
CA GLU A 468 6.14 -4.59 -31.63
C GLU A 468 7.27 -4.41 -30.61
N LYS A 469 7.39 -3.23 -30.01
CA LYS A 469 8.48 -2.90 -29.09
C LYS A 469 8.10 -3.05 -27.61
N ASN A 470 6.81 -2.98 -27.30
CA ASN A 470 6.34 -3.04 -25.93
C ASN A 470 4.95 -3.68 -25.87
N GLY A 471 4.81 -4.72 -25.04
CA GLY A 471 3.56 -5.46 -24.83
C GLY A 471 2.43 -4.63 -24.20
N THR A 472 2.77 -3.53 -23.50
CA THR A 472 1.85 -2.60 -22.83
C THR A 472 1.82 -1.22 -23.49
N SER A 473 2.09 -1.17 -24.79
CA SER A 473 2.35 0.05 -25.57
C SER A 473 1.24 1.11 -25.51
N VAL A 474 -0.02 0.69 -25.43
CA VAL A 474 -1.17 1.61 -25.30
C VAL A 474 -1.21 2.19 -23.90
N SER A 475 -1.19 1.34 -22.88
CA SER A 475 -1.20 1.80 -21.47
C SER A 475 -0.08 2.81 -21.21
N ASN A 476 1.16 2.47 -21.60
CA ASN A 476 2.30 3.37 -21.41
C ASN A 476 2.13 4.71 -22.17
N THR A 477 1.62 4.68 -23.38
CA THR A 477 1.37 5.93 -24.14
C THR A 477 0.35 6.82 -23.46
N LEU A 478 -0.72 6.22 -22.91
CA LEU A 478 -1.77 6.96 -22.21
C LEU A 478 -1.28 7.52 -20.87
N GLU A 479 -0.57 6.73 -20.12
CA GLU A 479 -0.06 7.12 -18.81
C GLU A 479 1.06 8.16 -18.91
N TYR A 480 1.97 8.04 -19.86
CA TYR A 480 2.96 9.08 -20.14
C TYR A 480 2.30 10.40 -20.60
N SER A 481 1.17 10.33 -21.33
CA SER A 481 0.43 11.52 -21.70
C SER A 481 -0.15 12.25 -20.49
N TYR A 482 -0.63 11.52 -19.50
CA TYR A 482 -1.09 12.10 -18.25
C TYR A 482 0.09 12.66 -17.42
N ASP A 483 1.18 11.93 -17.29
CA ASP A 483 2.37 12.38 -16.56
C ASP A 483 2.96 13.67 -17.16
N ASP A 484 3.00 13.76 -18.49
CA ASP A 484 3.43 14.96 -19.21
C ASP A 484 2.49 16.15 -18.95
N TRP A 485 1.19 15.91 -18.84
CA TRP A 485 0.25 16.95 -18.44
C TRP A 485 0.54 17.46 -17.03
N ALA A 486 0.83 16.57 -16.08
CA ALA A 486 1.19 16.96 -14.72
C ALA A 486 2.46 17.82 -14.68
N ILE A 487 3.49 17.46 -15.46
CA ILE A 487 4.71 18.28 -15.63
C ILE A 487 4.35 19.65 -16.22
N ALA A 488 3.47 19.70 -17.23
CA ALA A 488 3.03 20.95 -17.81
C ALA A 488 2.31 21.85 -16.79
N GLN A 489 1.43 21.28 -15.94
CA GLN A 489 0.76 22.06 -14.88
C GLN A 489 1.78 22.65 -13.88
N LEU A 490 2.75 21.85 -13.46
CA LEU A 490 3.82 22.31 -12.59
C LEU A 490 4.66 23.42 -13.23
N ALA A 491 5.05 23.24 -14.51
CA ALA A 491 5.80 24.24 -15.26
C ALA A 491 5.01 25.55 -15.41
N LYS A 492 3.70 25.46 -15.69
CA LYS A 492 2.80 26.64 -15.72
C LYS A 492 2.75 27.36 -14.38
N TYR A 493 2.61 26.61 -13.28
CA TYR A 493 2.58 27.14 -11.91
C TYR A 493 3.86 27.90 -11.57
N LEU A 494 5.03 27.39 -12.01
CA LEU A 494 6.34 27.99 -11.78
C LEU A 494 6.74 29.05 -12.83
N GLY A 495 5.93 29.31 -13.85
CA GLY A 495 6.21 30.28 -14.91
C GLY A 495 7.21 29.83 -15.98
N GLU A 496 7.53 28.52 -16.05
CA GLU A 496 8.49 27.93 -16.99
C GLU A 496 7.81 27.64 -18.35
N THR A 497 7.61 28.69 -19.15
CA THR A 497 6.79 28.69 -20.37
C THR A 497 7.28 27.71 -21.43
N GLU A 498 8.58 27.54 -21.65
CA GLU A 498 9.12 26.62 -22.66
C GLU A 498 8.84 25.17 -22.29
N ILE A 499 9.02 24.80 -21.01
CA ILE A 499 8.71 23.48 -20.49
C ILE A 499 7.21 23.24 -20.61
N TYR A 500 6.38 24.19 -20.20
CA TYR A 500 4.93 24.13 -20.35
C TYR A 500 4.52 23.81 -21.78
N ASN A 501 4.97 24.62 -22.76
CA ASN A 501 4.60 24.45 -24.16
C ASN A 501 5.01 23.09 -24.74
N LYS A 502 6.18 22.58 -24.34
CA LYS A 502 6.67 21.26 -24.75
C LYS A 502 5.78 20.16 -24.20
N PHE A 503 5.55 20.14 -22.88
CA PHE A 503 4.87 19.04 -22.21
C PHE A 503 3.36 19.06 -22.39
N ILE A 504 2.71 20.23 -22.48
CA ILE A 504 1.26 20.31 -22.80
C ILE A 504 0.96 19.80 -24.21
N LYS A 505 1.87 20.00 -25.17
CA LYS A 505 1.75 19.41 -26.52
C LYS A 505 1.90 17.89 -26.45
N ARG A 506 2.88 17.39 -25.69
CA ARG A 506 3.18 15.97 -25.58
C ARG A 506 2.07 15.22 -24.81
N SER A 507 1.38 15.88 -23.90
CA SER A 507 0.25 15.31 -23.16
C SER A 507 -0.96 14.95 -24.05
N GLU A 508 -1.01 15.45 -25.30
CA GLU A 508 -2.05 15.09 -26.28
C GLU A 508 -1.72 13.82 -27.08
N ASN A 509 -0.60 13.18 -26.83
CA ASN A 509 -0.14 11.98 -27.56
C ASN A 509 -1.09 10.78 -27.42
N TRP A 510 -1.92 10.71 -26.36
CA TRP A 510 -2.97 9.71 -26.21
C TRP A 510 -3.88 9.59 -27.44
N ARG A 511 -4.06 10.68 -28.24
CA ARG A 511 -4.88 10.71 -29.45
C ARG A 511 -4.35 9.79 -30.54
N ASN A 512 -3.05 9.49 -30.54
CA ASN A 512 -2.44 8.62 -31.53
C ASN A 512 -2.90 7.16 -31.42
N ASN A 513 -3.29 6.71 -30.22
CA ASN A 513 -3.82 5.37 -30.01
C ASN A 513 -5.35 5.29 -30.19
N PHE A 514 -6.06 6.41 -30.33
CA PHE A 514 -7.50 6.39 -30.50
C PHE A 514 -7.89 6.06 -31.95
N ASP A 515 -8.50 4.92 -32.16
CA ASP A 515 -9.05 4.51 -33.48
C ASP A 515 -10.48 5.02 -33.65
N LYS A 516 -10.66 6.00 -34.53
CA LYS A 516 -11.96 6.60 -34.80
C LYS A 516 -12.97 5.64 -35.41
N THR A 517 -12.50 4.59 -36.09
CA THR A 517 -13.38 3.57 -36.70
C THR A 517 -14.04 2.68 -35.64
N THR A 518 -13.29 2.29 -34.63
CA THR A 518 -13.81 1.45 -33.54
C THR A 518 -14.35 2.30 -32.38
N GLY A 519 -13.83 3.53 -32.23
CA GLY A 519 -14.11 4.42 -31.10
C GLY A 519 -13.42 3.98 -29.80
N PHE A 520 -12.31 3.25 -29.90
CA PHE A 520 -11.54 2.73 -28.77
C PHE A 520 -10.04 2.99 -28.92
N MET A 521 -9.31 2.91 -27.79
CA MET A 521 -7.84 2.89 -27.82
C MET A 521 -7.36 1.57 -28.43
N ARG A 522 -6.40 1.64 -29.33
CA ARG A 522 -5.88 0.51 -30.10
C ARG A 522 -4.38 0.61 -30.29
N PRO A 523 -3.64 -0.52 -30.25
CA PRO A 523 -2.21 -0.51 -30.49
C PRO A 523 -1.85 -0.04 -31.90
N ARG A 524 -0.78 0.77 -32.02
CA ARG A 524 -0.17 1.14 -33.30
C ARG A 524 1.11 0.37 -33.55
N MET A 525 1.31 0.04 -34.82
CA MET A 525 2.53 -0.60 -35.32
C MET A 525 3.59 0.47 -35.63
N ALA A 526 4.84 0.04 -35.81
CA ALA A 526 5.96 0.96 -36.09
C ALA A 526 5.80 1.75 -37.39
N ASP A 527 5.05 1.23 -38.37
CA ASP A 527 4.69 1.87 -39.65
C ASP A 527 3.53 2.87 -39.52
N GLY A 528 2.96 3.03 -38.32
CA GLY A 528 1.84 3.94 -38.07
C GLY A 528 0.46 3.33 -38.28
N SER A 529 0.33 2.12 -38.80
CA SER A 529 -0.95 1.42 -38.89
C SER A 529 -1.45 0.94 -37.52
N PHE A 530 -2.76 0.72 -37.38
CA PHE A 530 -3.30 0.03 -36.21
C PHE A 530 -3.08 -1.48 -36.33
N LYS A 531 -2.82 -2.14 -35.20
CA LYS A 531 -2.69 -3.60 -35.12
C LYS A 531 -3.94 -4.27 -35.72
N LYS A 532 -3.77 -5.18 -36.69
CA LYS A 532 -4.91 -5.80 -37.41
C LYS A 532 -5.69 -6.76 -36.53
N ASP A 533 -4.99 -7.71 -35.92
CA ASP A 533 -5.57 -8.71 -35.02
C ASP A 533 -5.77 -8.06 -33.64
N PHE A 534 -6.88 -7.37 -33.48
CA PHE A 534 -7.22 -6.63 -32.27
C PHE A 534 -8.58 -7.02 -31.73
N ASP A 535 -8.57 -7.50 -30.48
CA ASP A 535 -9.76 -7.81 -29.70
C ASP A 535 -9.92 -6.77 -28.57
N LEU A 536 -11.07 -6.10 -28.55
CA LEU A 536 -11.42 -5.08 -27.54
C LEU A 536 -11.49 -5.61 -26.11
N LEU A 537 -11.75 -6.90 -25.94
CA LEU A 537 -11.99 -7.53 -24.65
C LEU A 537 -10.79 -8.35 -24.16
N SER A 538 -9.85 -8.69 -25.04
CA SER A 538 -8.67 -9.45 -24.64
C SER A 538 -7.75 -8.61 -23.76
N THR A 539 -7.35 -9.20 -22.64
CA THR A 539 -6.42 -8.63 -21.67
C THR A 539 -4.96 -9.03 -21.92
N HIS A 540 -4.73 -9.91 -22.93
CA HIS A 540 -3.39 -10.40 -23.26
C HIS A 540 -2.95 -9.95 -24.66
N GLY A 541 -1.72 -9.44 -24.74
CA GLY A 541 -1.06 -9.13 -26.01
C GLY A 541 -1.71 -8.02 -26.84
N GLN A 542 -2.58 -7.20 -26.26
CA GLN A 542 -3.31 -6.14 -26.94
C GLN A 542 -2.84 -4.73 -26.58
N GLY A 543 -1.66 -4.60 -25.96
CA GLY A 543 -1.05 -3.32 -25.62
C GLY A 543 -1.50 -2.71 -24.31
N PHE A 544 -2.17 -3.49 -23.45
CA PHE A 544 -2.68 -3.04 -22.15
C PHE A 544 -2.03 -3.82 -21.01
N ILE A 545 -1.79 -3.11 -19.90
CA ILE A 545 -1.40 -3.69 -18.63
C ILE A 545 -2.66 -3.91 -17.79
N GLU A 546 -2.84 -5.12 -17.24
CA GLU A 546 -3.95 -5.46 -16.33
C GLU A 546 -5.32 -4.95 -16.79
N GLY A 547 -5.65 -5.12 -18.04
CA GLY A 547 -6.91 -4.67 -18.57
C GLY A 547 -7.03 -4.82 -20.08
N ASN A 548 -8.06 -4.22 -20.63
CA ASN A 548 -8.38 -4.29 -22.05
C ASN A 548 -8.76 -2.91 -22.61
N SER A 549 -9.11 -2.87 -23.88
CA SER A 549 -9.46 -1.61 -24.53
C SER A 549 -10.71 -0.95 -23.94
N TRP A 550 -11.67 -1.72 -23.41
CA TRP A 550 -12.84 -1.15 -22.74
C TRP A 550 -12.46 -0.38 -21.47
N ASN A 551 -11.51 -0.89 -20.67
CA ASN A 551 -11.05 -0.22 -19.45
C ASN A 551 -10.20 1.00 -19.80
N TYR A 552 -9.17 0.84 -20.64
CA TYR A 552 -8.20 1.88 -20.92
C TYR A 552 -8.66 2.96 -21.90
N SER A 553 -9.74 2.76 -22.67
CA SER A 553 -10.25 3.83 -23.54
C SER A 553 -10.81 5.04 -22.78
N PHE A 554 -11.02 4.91 -21.47
CA PHE A 554 -11.40 6.02 -20.60
C PHE A 554 -10.21 6.60 -19.82
N PHE A 555 -8.99 6.06 -19.98
CA PHE A 555 -7.81 6.57 -19.28
C PHE A 555 -7.23 7.83 -19.97
N VAL A 556 -7.98 8.92 -19.88
CA VAL A 556 -7.55 10.29 -20.25
C VAL A 556 -8.06 11.25 -19.16
N PRO A 557 -7.61 11.09 -17.90
CA PRO A 557 -8.15 11.86 -16.78
C PRO A 557 -7.88 13.36 -16.89
N HIS A 558 -6.80 13.74 -17.56
CA HIS A 558 -6.35 15.12 -17.74
C HIS A 558 -7.09 15.90 -18.85
N ASN A 559 -7.80 15.22 -19.74
CA ASN A 559 -8.52 15.86 -20.86
C ASN A 559 -9.84 15.15 -21.18
N PRO A 560 -10.81 15.09 -20.22
CA PRO A 560 -12.09 14.43 -20.45
C PRO A 560 -12.92 15.07 -21.56
N GLU A 561 -12.88 16.40 -21.74
CA GLU A 561 -13.55 17.09 -22.85
C GLU A 561 -12.99 16.66 -24.21
N GLY A 562 -11.67 16.56 -24.33
CA GLY A 562 -11.01 16.09 -25.55
C GLY A 562 -11.37 14.64 -25.86
N LEU A 563 -11.48 13.78 -24.83
CA LEU A 563 -11.92 12.40 -24.99
C LEU A 563 -13.38 12.31 -25.45
N ILE A 564 -14.28 13.09 -24.85
CA ILE A 564 -15.69 13.20 -25.24
C ILE A 564 -15.83 13.60 -26.70
N GLN A 565 -15.08 14.61 -27.14
CA GLN A 565 -15.04 15.02 -28.55
C GLN A 565 -14.58 13.89 -29.46
N GLN A 566 -13.49 13.21 -29.09
CA GLN A 566 -12.89 12.14 -29.88
C GLN A 566 -13.86 10.95 -30.04
N MET A 567 -14.64 10.64 -29.00
CA MET A 567 -15.69 9.60 -29.01
C MET A 567 -16.99 10.02 -29.71
N GLY A 568 -17.03 11.23 -30.29
CA GLY A 568 -18.18 11.70 -31.07
C GLY A 568 -19.25 12.43 -30.28
N GLY A 569 -18.87 13.06 -29.16
CA GLY A 569 -19.69 13.95 -28.35
C GLY A 569 -20.36 13.30 -27.15
N LYS A 570 -20.97 14.15 -26.33
CA LYS A 570 -21.51 13.79 -25.01
C LYS A 570 -22.46 12.60 -25.01
N GLN A 571 -23.35 12.49 -25.99
CA GLN A 571 -24.35 11.43 -26.07
C GLN A 571 -23.69 10.05 -26.34
N LYS A 572 -22.79 9.97 -27.33
CA LYS A 572 -22.09 8.71 -27.65
C LYS A 572 -21.17 8.27 -26.51
N PHE A 573 -20.45 9.24 -25.92
CA PHE A 573 -19.61 9.00 -24.75
C PHE A 573 -20.43 8.43 -23.60
N THR A 574 -21.55 9.08 -23.23
CA THR A 574 -22.43 8.61 -22.15
C THR A 574 -22.96 7.21 -22.41
N SER A 575 -23.42 6.93 -23.66
CA SER A 575 -23.93 5.60 -24.02
C SER A 575 -22.84 4.52 -23.89
N LYS A 576 -21.58 4.85 -24.22
CA LYS A 576 -20.45 3.92 -24.04
C LYS A 576 -20.15 3.66 -22.57
N MET A 577 -20.18 4.69 -21.73
CA MET A 577 -20.04 4.52 -20.28
C MET A 577 -21.20 3.71 -19.69
N ASP A 578 -22.45 4.01 -20.08
CA ASP A 578 -23.62 3.24 -19.62
C ASP A 578 -23.46 1.76 -19.98
N LYS A 579 -22.94 1.46 -21.18
CA LYS A 579 -22.65 0.09 -21.60
C LYS A 579 -21.55 -0.54 -20.72
N LEU A 580 -20.46 0.18 -20.42
CA LEU A 580 -19.39 -0.32 -19.56
C LEU A 580 -19.95 -0.78 -18.20
N PHE A 581 -20.78 0.03 -17.55
CA PHE A 581 -21.37 -0.30 -16.24
C PHE A 581 -22.48 -1.37 -16.28
N SER A 582 -23.01 -1.70 -17.47
CA SER A 582 -24.16 -2.62 -17.61
C SER A 582 -23.85 -3.91 -18.38
N MET A 583 -22.65 -4.09 -18.91
CA MET A 583 -22.33 -5.29 -19.67
C MET A 583 -22.24 -6.53 -18.74
N HIS A 584 -22.60 -7.69 -19.31
CA HIS A 584 -22.50 -8.98 -18.64
C HIS A 584 -21.62 -9.89 -19.50
N LEU A 585 -20.39 -10.06 -19.07
CA LEU A 585 -19.38 -10.86 -19.75
C LEU A 585 -18.80 -11.89 -18.78
N PRO A 586 -18.29 -13.03 -19.29
CA PRO A 586 -17.52 -13.97 -18.48
C PRO A 586 -16.32 -13.31 -17.81
N ASP A 587 -15.94 -13.85 -16.66
CA ASP A 587 -14.85 -13.28 -15.83
C ASP A 587 -13.51 -13.22 -16.56
N GLU A 588 -13.26 -14.17 -17.47
CA GLU A 588 -12.06 -14.25 -18.31
C GLU A 588 -11.73 -12.96 -19.11
N PHE A 589 -12.73 -12.10 -19.33
CA PHE A 589 -12.52 -10.82 -20.02
C PHE A 589 -12.07 -9.67 -19.09
N PHE A 590 -12.22 -9.83 -17.77
CA PHE A 590 -11.93 -8.79 -16.82
C PHE A 590 -11.17 -9.26 -15.58
N ALA A 591 -11.24 -10.56 -15.26
CA ALA A 591 -10.69 -11.15 -14.05
C ALA A 591 -9.86 -12.40 -14.41
N ASN A 592 -8.85 -12.22 -15.26
CA ASN A 592 -7.99 -13.30 -15.72
C ASN A 592 -6.54 -13.19 -15.25
N THR A 593 -6.30 -12.29 -14.31
CA THR A 593 -5.02 -12.16 -13.59
C THR A 593 -5.20 -12.59 -12.14
N GLU A 594 -4.11 -12.87 -11.45
CA GLU A 594 -4.13 -13.19 -10.03
C GLU A 594 -4.53 -11.96 -9.16
N ASP A 595 -4.50 -10.74 -9.75
CA ASP A 595 -4.77 -9.47 -9.07
C ASP A 595 -6.22 -9.00 -9.18
N ILE A 596 -7.01 -9.55 -10.11
CA ILE A 596 -8.37 -9.09 -10.39
C ILE A 596 -9.34 -10.25 -10.32
N THR A 597 -10.36 -10.14 -9.47
CA THR A 597 -11.43 -11.13 -9.34
C THR A 597 -12.79 -10.52 -9.60
N ARG A 598 -13.80 -11.37 -9.72
CA ARG A 598 -15.19 -10.97 -10.00
C ARG A 598 -15.74 -9.98 -8.97
N GLU A 599 -15.30 -10.07 -7.74
CA GLU A 599 -15.73 -9.19 -6.65
C GLU A 599 -15.40 -7.73 -6.94
N GLY A 600 -14.30 -7.45 -7.64
CA GLY A 600 -13.87 -6.09 -8.02
C GLY A 600 -14.55 -5.50 -9.26
N ILE A 601 -15.57 -6.20 -9.85
CA ILE A 601 -16.12 -5.84 -11.16
C ILE A 601 -17.61 -5.49 -11.09
N ILE A 602 -18.00 -4.38 -11.71
CA ILE A 602 -19.39 -3.95 -11.92
C ILE A 602 -19.61 -3.79 -13.43
N GLY A 603 -20.29 -4.75 -14.05
CA GLY A 603 -20.39 -4.81 -15.51
C GLY A 603 -19.04 -5.08 -16.16
N GLY A 604 -18.49 -4.12 -16.88
CA GLY A 604 -17.11 -4.11 -17.39
C GLY A 604 -16.23 -3.07 -16.70
N TYR A 605 -16.76 -2.36 -15.71
CA TYR A 605 -16.00 -1.46 -14.86
C TYR A 605 -15.27 -2.25 -13.78
N VAL A 606 -13.95 -2.21 -13.81
CA VAL A 606 -13.07 -2.98 -12.90
C VAL A 606 -12.61 -2.07 -11.78
N HIS A 607 -13.39 -1.99 -10.69
CA HIS A 607 -13.04 -1.18 -9.53
C HIS A 607 -11.81 -1.72 -8.78
N GLY A 608 -11.65 -3.02 -8.77
CA GLY A 608 -10.52 -3.71 -8.14
C GLY A 608 -9.19 -3.46 -8.87
N ASN A 609 -9.14 -2.54 -9.87
CA ASN A 609 -7.91 -2.14 -10.53
C ASN A 609 -7.92 -0.62 -10.81
N GLU A 610 -6.84 0.07 -10.51
CA GLU A 610 -6.70 1.51 -10.37
C GLU A 610 -6.98 2.33 -11.63
N PRO A 611 -6.67 1.88 -12.87
CA PRO A 611 -7.00 2.63 -14.09
C PRO A 611 -8.47 3.01 -14.23
N ALA A 612 -9.38 2.33 -13.51
CA ALA A 612 -10.81 2.59 -13.54
C ALA A 612 -11.28 3.67 -12.53
N HIS A 613 -10.50 3.99 -11.50
CA HIS A 613 -10.92 4.75 -10.31
C HIS A 613 -11.53 6.13 -10.62
N HIS A 614 -11.11 6.82 -11.68
CA HIS A 614 -11.65 8.12 -12.08
C HIS A 614 -12.89 8.02 -12.97
N VAL A 615 -13.16 6.87 -13.60
CA VAL A 615 -14.11 6.74 -14.71
C VAL A 615 -15.55 7.09 -14.30
N ALA A 616 -16.00 6.65 -13.11
CA ALA A 616 -17.36 6.95 -12.65
C ALA A 616 -17.66 8.46 -12.55
N TYR A 617 -16.62 9.29 -12.40
CA TYR A 617 -16.76 10.75 -12.33
C TYR A 617 -16.90 11.44 -13.70
N PHE A 618 -16.59 10.76 -14.79
CA PHE A 618 -16.61 11.35 -16.14
C PHE A 618 -18.00 11.76 -16.63
N TYR A 619 -19.06 11.25 -16.03
CA TYR A 619 -20.41 11.73 -16.35
C TYR A 619 -20.60 13.21 -16.01
N ASN A 620 -19.82 13.82 -15.11
CA ASN A 620 -19.86 15.25 -14.84
C ASN A 620 -19.54 16.06 -16.11
N TRP A 621 -18.52 15.66 -16.87
CA TRP A 621 -18.13 16.34 -18.12
C TRP A 621 -19.07 16.06 -19.29
N SER A 622 -19.76 14.93 -19.26
CA SER A 622 -20.81 14.66 -20.26
C SER A 622 -22.12 15.40 -19.99
N GLY A 623 -22.19 16.16 -18.88
CA GLY A 623 -23.37 16.93 -18.47
C GLY A 623 -24.45 16.10 -17.80
N GLN A 624 -24.11 14.93 -17.26
CA GLN A 624 -25.03 14.05 -16.54
C GLN A 624 -24.51 13.69 -15.13
N PRO A 625 -24.28 14.70 -14.25
CA PRO A 625 -23.68 14.48 -12.92
C PRO A 625 -24.47 13.53 -12.03
N TRP A 626 -25.79 13.41 -12.26
CA TRP A 626 -26.62 12.43 -11.54
C TRP A 626 -26.19 10.98 -11.78
N LYS A 627 -25.58 10.67 -12.95
CA LYS A 627 -25.04 9.34 -13.22
C LYS A 627 -23.74 9.10 -12.44
N THR A 628 -22.85 10.09 -12.33
CA THR A 628 -21.73 10.04 -11.38
C THR A 628 -22.23 9.71 -9.98
N GLN A 629 -23.21 10.45 -9.49
CA GLN A 629 -23.77 10.29 -8.15
C GLN A 629 -24.30 8.86 -7.92
N LYS A 630 -25.06 8.35 -8.89
CA LYS A 630 -25.58 6.98 -8.85
C LYS A 630 -24.46 5.93 -8.83
N GLN A 631 -23.51 6.03 -9.76
CA GLN A 631 -22.45 5.03 -9.89
C GLN A 631 -21.50 5.04 -8.69
N VAL A 632 -21.08 6.22 -8.22
CA VAL A 632 -20.21 6.34 -7.05
C VAL A 632 -20.86 5.70 -5.82
N ARG A 633 -22.15 5.98 -5.57
CA ARG A 633 -22.88 5.36 -4.43
C ARG A 633 -23.03 3.85 -4.62
N HIS A 634 -23.25 3.39 -5.83
CA HIS A 634 -23.31 1.95 -6.15
C HIS A 634 -21.97 1.26 -5.91
N ILE A 635 -20.85 1.86 -6.33
CA ILE A 635 -19.52 1.33 -6.08
C ILE A 635 -19.24 1.27 -4.57
N LEU A 636 -19.52 2.34 -3.81
CA LEU A 636 -19.33 2.38 -2.36
C LEU A 636 -20.12 1.27 -1.65
N GLU A 637 -21.31 0.96 -2.11
CA GLU A 637 -22.16 -0.10 -1.54
C GLU A 637 -21.69 -1.52 -1.89
N MET A 638 -21.24 -1.72 -3.15
CA MET A 638 -20.91 -3.05 -3.64
C MET A 638 -19.50 -3.50 -3.30
N GLN A 639 -18.54 -2.56 -3.25
CA GLN A 639 -17.12 -2.85 -3.19
C GLN A 639 -16.52 -2.75 -1.79
N TYR A 640 -17.26 -2.19 -0.81
CA TYR A 640 -16.76 -1.94 0.54
C TYR A 640 -17.73 -2.44 1.61
N LYS A 641 -17.29 -3.38 2.45
CA LYS A 641 -18.10 -4.00 3.50
C LYS A 641 -17.34 -4.04 4.82
N SER A 642 -18.06 -4.19 5.94
CA SER A 642 -17.48 -4.32 7.29
C SER A 642 -17.08 -5.76 7.67
N THR A 643 -16.85 -6.63 6.68
CA THR A 643 -16.49 -8.05 6.81
C THR A 643 -15.07 -8.34 6.31
N PRO A 644 -14.43 -9.47 6.66
CA PRO A 644 -13.08 -9.80 6.18
C PRO A 644 -12.92 -9.78 4.65
N ASP A 645 -13.98 -10.13 3.89
CA ASP A 645 -14.04 -10.00 2.42
C ASP A 645 -14.45 -8.58 1.94
N GLY A 646 -14.29 -7.59 2.77
CA GLY A 646 -14.87 -6.25 2.60
C GLY A 646 -14.17 -5.33 1.59
N LEU A 647 -13.17 -5.79 0.86
CA LEU A 647 -12.54 -5.06 -0.23
C LEU A 647 -12.68 -5.85 -1.54
N GLY A 648 -13.19 -5.18 -2.59
CA GLY A 648 -13.45 -5.81 -3.88
C GLY A 648 -12.21 -6.04 -4.75
N GLY A 649 -11.02 -5.66 -4.30
CA GLY A 649 -9.73 -5.84 -4.96
C GLY A 649 -8.59 -5.55 -4.00
N ASN A 650 -7.36 -5.57 -4.51
CA ASN A 650 -6.18 -5.14 -3.76
C ASN A 650 -6.39 -3.74 -3.17
N ASP A 651 -6.04 -3.55 -1.90
CA ASP A 651 -6.08 -2.20 -1.31
C ASP A 651 -4.96 -1.29 -1.86
N ASP A 652 -3.93 -1.89 -2.45
CA ASP A 652 -2.78 -1.28 -3.10
C ASP A 652 -2.19 -0.11 -2.31
N THR A 653 -1.61 -0.49 -1.16
CA THR A 653 -0.97 0.45 -0.22
C THR A 653 -1.88 1.59 0.23
N GLY A 654 -3.20 1.32 0.33
CA GLY A 654 -4.20 2.27 0.78
C GLY A 654 -4.88 3.07 -0.33
N GLN A 655 -4.61 2.79 -1.62
CA GLN A 655 -5.22 3.53 -2.72
C GLN A 655 -6.73 3.29 -2.82
N MET A 656 -7.19 2.03 -2.73
CA MET A 656 -8.62 1.71 -2.74
C MET A 656 -9.33 2.31 -1.52
N SER A 657 -8.70 2.25 -0.35
CA SER A 657 -9.19 2.87 0.88
C SER A 657 -9.26 4.40 0.76
N ALA A 658 -8.30 5.07 0.13
CA ALA A 658 -8.33 6.51 -0.12
C ALA A 658 -9.46 6.90 -1.09
N TRP A 659 -9.72 6.07 -2.13
CA TRP A 659 -10.87 6.24 -3.02
C TRP A 659 -12.18 6.21 -2.22
N TYR A 660 -12.33 5.22 -1.34
CA TYR A 660 -13.50 5.10 -0.47
C TYR A 660 -13.71 6.33 0.42
N ILE A 661 -12.64 6.81 1.07
CA ILE A 661 -12.69 7.97 1.96
C ILE A 661 -13.16 9.20 1.18
N LEU A 662 -12.47 9.56 0.10
CA LEU A 662 -12.76 10.77 -0.66
C LEU A 662 -14.15 10.70 -1.31
N SER A 663 -14.51 9.57 -1.90
CA SER A 663 -15.82 9.36 -2.51
C SER A 663 -16.96 9.40 -1.47
N SER A 664 -16.74 8.87 -0.26
CA SER A 664 -17.69 8.95 0.86
C SER A 664 -17.87 10.38 1.37
N LEU A 665 -16.84 11.21 1.28
CA LEU A 665 -16.90 12.64 1.57
C LEU A 665 -17.58 13.46 0.44
N GLY A 666 -17.75 12.86 -0.75
CA GLY A 666 -18.50 13.45 -1.86
C GLY A 666 -17.66 14.13 -2.94
N PHE A 667 -16.34 13.91 -3.00
CA PHE A 667 -15.46 14.45 -4.05
C PHE A 667 -14.27 13.54 -4.33
N TYR A 668 -13.64 13.71 -5.51
CA TYR A 668 -12.52 12.86 -5.95
C TYR A 668 -11.54 13.62 -6.86
N PRO A 669 -10.21 13.45 -6.71
CA PRO A 669 -9.20 14.06 -7.58
C PRO A 669 -9.06 13.26 -8.88
N VAL A 670 -9.81 13.63 -9.93
CA VAL A 670 -9.78 12.90 -11.22
C VAL A 670 -8.42 12.99 -11.90
N ALA A 671 -7.74 14.13 -11.81
CA ALA A 671 -6.42 14.37 -12.39
C ALA A 671 -5.53 15.13 -11.37
N PRO A 672 -4.82 14.41 -10.48
CA PRO A 672 -3.83 15.03 -9.59
C PRO A 672 -2.77 15.82 -10.37
N GLY A 673 -2.28 16.91 -9.79
CA GLY A 673 -1.55 17.98 -10.50
C GLY A 673 -2.46 19.17 -10.84
N SER A 674 -3.69 19.16 -10.31
CA SER A 674 -4.68 20.23 -10.37
C SER A 674 -5.25 20.50 -8.98
N GLU A 675 -5.76 21.72 -8.74
CA GLU A 675 -6.51 22.03 -7.54
C GLU A 675 -7.93 21.45 -7.52
N ASP A 676 -8.42 20.89 -8.63
CA ASP A 676 -9.82 20.54 -8.81
C ASP A 676 -10.14 19.13 -8.33
N TYR A 677 -11.22 19.00 -7.57
CA TYR A 677 -11.87 17.74 -7.21
C TYR A 677 -13.25 17.67 -7.87
N ALA A 678 -13.54 16.59 -8.56
CA ALA A 678 -14.87 16.34 -9.11
C ALA A 678 -15.83 15.97 -7.98
N ILE A 679 -17.01 16.61 -7.95
CA ILE A 679 -18.05 16.32 -6.97
C ILE A 679 -18.84 15.09 -7.41
N GLY A 680 -18.99 14.14 -6.48
CA GLY A 680 -19.83 12.95 -6.58
C GLY A 680 -21.08 13.02 -5.72
N SER A 681 -21.27 12.03 -4.83
CA SER A 681 -22.39 11.93 -3.91
C SER A 681 -21.91 11.48 -2.53
N PRO A 682 -21.98 12.34 -1.50
CA PRO A 682 -21.53 11.96 -0.17
C PRO A 682 -22.35 10.79 0.39
N ALA A 683 -21.65 9.86 1.07
CA ALA A 683 -22.26 8.69 1.70
C ALA A 683 -22.41 8.84 3.21
N VAL A 684 -21.76 9.82 3.83
CA VAL A 684 -21.86 10.15 5.26
C VAL A 684 -22.79 11.33 5.49
N ASN A 685 -23.42 11.40 6.65
CA ASN A 685 -24.34 12.50 6.98
C ASN A 685 -23.59 13.80 7.27
N ASN A 686 -22.44 13.70 7.92
CA ASN A 686 -21.57 14.81 8.26
C ASN A 686 -20.13 14.33 8.43
N ALA A 687 -19.18 15.17 8.05
CA ALA A 687 -17.79 14.99 8.33
C ALA A 687 -17.12 16.31 8.71
N VAL A 688 -16.20 16.26 9.66
CA VAL A 688 -15.36 17.41 10.03
C VAL A 688 -13.90 17.02 9.82
N LEU A 689 -13.23 17.71 8.91
CA LEU A 689 -11.79 17.58 8.65
C LEU A 689 -11.06 18.62 9.50
N THR A 690 -10.20 18.16 10.41
CA THR A 690 -9.30 19.02 11.19
C THR A 690 -7.99 19.13 10.43
N LEU A 691 -7.73 20.29 9.85
CA LEU A 691 -6.58 20.53 8.98
C LEU A 691 -5.33 20.92 9.80
N GLU A 692 -4.14 20.57 9.30
CA GLU A 692 -2.88 20.89 9.98
C GLU A 692 -2.57 22.39 10.07
N ASN A 693 -3.27 23.23 9.30
CA ASN A 693 -3.21 24.68 9.40
C ASN A 693 -4.11 25.26 10.51
N GLY A 694 -4.74 24.41 11.32
CA GLY A 694 -5.60 24.77 12.45
C GLY A 694 -7.03 25.15 12.09
N LYS A 695 -7.42 25.03 10.81
CA LYS A 695 -8.81 25.26 10.36
C LYS A 695 -9.59 23.95 10.31
N ASN A 696 -10.92 24.06 10.28
CA ASN A 696 -11.82 22.93 10.05
C ASN A 696 -12.55 23.13 8.74
N PHE A 697 -12.74 22.02 7.99
CA PHE A 697 -13.63 21.97 6.85
C PHE A 697 -14.76 20.99 7.16
N GLU A 698 -16.00 21.47 7.15
CA GLU A 698 -17.17 20.67 7.44
C GLU A 698 -17.89 20.28 6.16
N ILE A 699 -18.29 19.02 6.06
CA ILE A 699 -19.12 18.46 5.01
C ILE A 699 -20.45 18.03 5.64
N GLU A 700 -21.57 18.55 5.14
CA GLU A 700 -22.91 18.17 5.59
C GLU A 700 -23.73 17.67 4.40
N ALA A 701 -24.38 16.53 4.56
CA ALA A 701 -25.30 15.96 3.58
C ALA A 701 -26.72 15.90 4.16
N VAL A 702 -27.52 16.94 3.88
CA VAL A 702 -28.92 17.07 4.34
C VAL A 702 -29.77 16.04 3.62
N ASN A 703 -30.56 15.28 4.36
CA ASN A 703 -31.39 14.17 3.87
C ASN A 703 -30.64 13.01 3.23
N GLN A 704 -29.34 12.84 3.58
CA GLN A 704 -28.56 11.69 3.11
C GLN A 704 -29.19 10.38 3.61
N SER A 705 -29.31 9.39 2.73
CA SER A 705 -29.75 8.03 3.03
C SER A 705 -29.31 7.08 1.92
N PRO A 706 -29.44 5.74 2.06
CA PRO A 706 -29.16 4.80 0.99
C PRO A 706 -29.95 5.08 -0.30
N GLN A 707 -31.19 5.63 -0.19
CA GLN A 707 -32.04 5.94 -1.34
C GLN A 707 -31.80 7.35 -1.90
N ASN A 708 -31.38 8.30 -1.04
CA ASN A 708 -31.17 9.69 -1.43
C ASN A 708 -29.74 9.90 -1.94
N VAL A 709 -29.48 9.42 -3.14
CA VAL A 709 -28.13 9.43 -3.76
C VAL A 709 -27.89 10.65 -4.65
N TYR A 710 -28.95 11.42 -5.00
CA TYR A 710 -28.84 12.51 -5.96
C TYR A 710 -28.73 13.87 -5.29
N VAL A 711 -27.73 14.65 -5.70
CA VAL A 711 -27.50 16.01 -5.22
C VAL A 711 -28.39 17.00 -5.96
N GLN A 712 -29.24 17.73 -5.22
CA GLN A 712 -30.15 18.76 -5.75
C GLN A 712 -29.51 20.15 -5.75
N LYS A 713 -28.72 20.44 -4.73
CA LYS A 713 -28.10 21.75 -4.50
C LYS A 713 -26.81 21.57 -3.68
N ILE A 714 -25.82 22.40 -3.97
CA ILE A 714 -24.56 22.44 -3.22
C ILE A 714 -24.33 23.88 -2.78
N LEU A 715 -24.07 24.07 -1.49
CA LEU A 715 -23.63 25.35 -0.94
C LEU A 715 -22.21 25.24 -0.39
N LEU A 716 -21.31 26.09 -0.85
CA LEU A 716 -19.97 26.28 -0.27
C LEU A 716 -19.95 27.62 0.47
N ASN A 717 -19.76 27.58 1.77
CA ASN A 717 -19.79 28.76 2.64
C ASN A 717 -21.03 29.65 2.38
N GLY A 718 -22.22 29.01 2.21
CA GLY A 718 -23.49 29.66 1.95
C GLY A 718 -23.75 30.08 0.51
N LYS A 719 -22.77 29.98 -0.40
CA LYS A 719 -22.92 30.30 -1.82
C LYS A 719 -23.15 29.05 -2.64
N GLU A 720 -24.10 29.08 -3.58
CA GLU A 720 -24.40 27.96 -4.46
C GLU A 720 -23.27 27.75 -5.50
N ILE A 721 -22.78 26.53 -5.63
CA ILE A 721 -21.88 26.08 -6.70
C ILE A 721 -22.63 25.19 -7.67
N LYS A 722 -22.40 25.38 -8.99
CA LYS A 722 -23.16 24.71 -10.07
C LYS A 722 -22.30 23.82 -10.96
N ASN A 723 -20.99 23.96 -10.90
CA ASN A 723 -20.04 23.31 -11.79
C ASN A 723 -19.57 21.91 -11.34
N PHE A 724 -20.11 21.38 -10.26
CA PHE A 724 -19.71 20.08 -9.68
C PHE A 724 -18.19 19.91 -9.47
N THR A 725 -17.52 21.03 -9.13
CA THR A 725 -16.07 21.08 -8.84
C THR A 725 -15.85 21.77 -7.49
N LEU A 726 -14.96 21.20 -6.67
CA LEU A 726 -14.45 21.76 -5.43
C LEU A 726 -12.95 21.98 -5.59
N LYS A 727 -12.41 23.09 -5.12
CA LYS A 727 -10.97 23.36 -5.17
C LYS A 727 -10.25 22.94 -3.89
N HIS A 728 -8.98 22.58 -4.00
CA HIS A 728 -8.15 22.31 -2.84
C HIS A 728 -8.09 23.53 -1.90
N SER A 729 -7.94 24.72 -2.46
CA SER A 729 -7.97 25.97 -1.71
C SER A 729 -9.28 26.21 -0.94
N ASP A 730 -10.43 25.77 -1.47
CA ASP A 730 -11.71 25.84 -0.77
C ASP A 730 -11.70 25.00 0.51
N ILE A 731 -11.11 23.81 0.44
CA ILE A 731 -10.98 22.91 1.60
C ILE A 731 -10.00 23.51 2.62
N MET A 732 -8.80 23.89 2.16
CA MET A 732 -7.71 24.36 3.03
C MET A 732 -7.99 25.72 3.68
N ASN A 733 -8.89 26.53 3.11
CA ASN A 733 -9.36 27.74 3.72
C ASN A 733 -10.33 27.52 4.88
N GLY A 734 -10.81 26.29 5.05
CA GLY A 734 -11.81 25.93 6.04
C GLY A 734 -13.20 26.41 5.65
N GLY A 735 -14.17 26.12 6.51
CA GLY A 735 -15.58 26.48 6.26
C GLY A 735 -16.48 25.27 6.10
N LYS A 736 -17.50 25.36 5.25
CA LYS A 736 -18.53 24.34 5.15
C LYS A 736 -19.05 24.15 3.73
N ILE A 737 -19.15 22.90 3.31
CA ILE A 737 -19.92 22.49 2.13
C ILE A 737 -21.18 21.75 2.56
N VAL A 738 -22.33 22.09 1.96
CA VAL A 738 -23.62 21.47 2.26
C VAL A 738 -24.23 20.91 0.99
N PHE A 739 -24.50 19.59 1.01
CA PHE A 739 -25.19 18.87 -0.06
C PHE A 739 -26.66 18.65 0.34
N TYR A 740 -27.59 19.00 -0.53
CA TYR A 740 -29.01 18.68 -0.36
C TYR A 740 -29.36 17.46 -1.20
N MET A 741 -29.65 16.34 -0.53
CA MET A 741 -29.82 15.03 -1.15
C MET A 741 -31.28 14.69 -1.41
N ASN A 742 -31.56 13.88 -2.46
CA ASN A 742 -32.88 13.40 -2.83
C ASN A 742 -32.80 12.02 -3.51
N ASN A 743 -33.92 11.31 -3.61
CA ASN A 743 -34.05 10.05 -4.31
C ASN A 743 -34.36 10.19 -5.83
N LYS A 744 -34.54 11.42 -6.31
CA LYS A 744 -34.81 11.72 -7.73
C LYS A 744 -33.66 12.56 -8.30
N PRO A 745 -33.17 12.21 -9.51
CA PRO A 745 -32.12 12.99 -10.14
C PRO A 745 -32.61 14.40 -10.52
N LYS A 746 -31.75 15.39 -10.34
CA LYS A 746 -31.88 16.72 -10.98
C LYS A 746 -31.23 16.62 -12.34
N LYS A 747 -32.05 16.56 -13.40
CA LYS A 747 -31.62 16.48 -14.81
C LYS A 747 -31.30 17.86 -15.36
#